data_1f21a44e754d55e903482b79fdbfd720
#
_entry.id   1f21a44e754d55e903482b79fdbfd720
#
_cell.length_a   1.000
_cell.length_b   1.000
_cell.length_c   1.000
_cell.angle_alpha   90.00
_cell.angle_beta   90.00
_cell.angle_gamma   90.00
#
_symmetry.space_group_name_H-M   'P 1'
#
loop_
_entity.id
_entity.type
_entity.pdbx_description
1 polymer ?
#
loop_
_entity_poly.entity_id
_entity_poly.type
_entity_poly.pdbx_seq_one_letter_code
_entity_poly.pdbx_strand_id
1 'polypeptide(L)'
;MNVSPKVLLVTPPFTQLNTPYPAMMYLKGFLNTKGVDSVQVDLSLEVILEIFSSRGLHELFQQVAAREIRLSGNARRIFALQEEYERTIDAVMAFLQGRNRTLAYSICESYFLPRASRFEQEEDTEWAFGVMGLEDKARYLSTLYLEDLSDFLQETVDEHFGFSRYAEHLGRSASSFDELNAELAKPLTFTDHYLIRLLAGRMKEYRPEVVAITVPFPGNLYSALRCGEWIKVNYPEVTVAMGGGFANTELRSLTDVRFFHFTDYLLFDGELPLVRLLEHVTGQIGDSDLVRTFCLRDGKVEFLNDESAGIIPQKEIGVPDYSDLLLDRYISVIEIVNPMHKLWSDGRWNKLTLAHGCYWGKCSFCDGSLDYIRRYEPNEVKTIVDRMEQVMAQTGEGGFHFVDEAAPPALLKEMALEILRRRLTVVWWGNIRFERAYTRDLCRLLKASGCIAVSGGVEVASDRVLGLINKGVTLEQLTRSANHFTGTGIMVHAYLMYGFPTETTQETVDSLEVVRQLFELGYIHSGFWHRFAMTAHSPVGLCPERFGTRVTEPPFGGFARNDVAFEDLQGGDHDELGGGLSRSLYNYMRGVGFDLPLQKWFDCKIPATTIPPRFVAHMAEEQEPVEKLHARRLYWLGGRVELGPESVKKGKYSIVLLLHTNNREMAIKMRGDWAHFIHESLMQVGVDAVNPYLLEDFSRNYE
;
A
#
# COMPACT_ATOMS: atom_id res chain seq x y z
N MET A 1 15.71 2.54 -39.38
CA MET A 1 14.92 2.92 -38.18
C MET A 1 14.44 1.61 -37.61
N ASN A 2 14.92 1.21 -36.44
CA ASN A 2 14.33 0.08 -35.74
C ASN A 2 12.91 0.45 -35.36
N VAL A 3 11.94 -0.20 -35.96
CA VAL A 3 10.53 0.00 -35.60
C VAL A 3 10.34 -0.71 -34.27
N SER A 4 10.15 0.06 -33.22
CA SER A 4 9.77 -0.50 -31.91
C SER A 4 8.32 -0.96 -32.00
N PRO A 5 7.94 -2.11 -31.44
CA PRO A 5 6.58 -2.60 -31.50
C PRO A 5 5.67 -1.72 -30.62
N LYS A 6 4.39 -1.60 -31.02
CA LYS A 6 3.38 -0.94 -30.20
C LYS A 6 2.98 -1.83 -29.04
N VAL A 7 3.03 -1.28 -27.82
CA VAL A 7 2.75 -2.00 -26.58
C VAL A 7 1.48 -1.50 -25.92
N LEU A 8 0.56 -2.41 -25.59
CA LEU A 8 -0.58 -2.14 -24.71
C LEU A 8 -0.31 -2.74 -23.33
N LEU A 9 -0.27 -1.87 -22.32
CA LEU A 9 -0.12 -2.24 -20.91
C LEU A 9 -1.50 -2.34 -20.27
N VAL A 10 -1.84 -3.49 -19.67
CA VAL A 10 -3.20 -3.77 -19.15
C VAL A 10 -3.17 -4.09 -17.67
N THR A 11 -3.97 -3.38 -16.89
CA THR A 11 -4.35 -3.77 -15.52
C THR A 11 -5.73 -4.45 -15.57
N PRO A 12 -5.82 -5.77 -15.34
CA PRO A 12 -7.10 -6.48 -15.38
C PRO A 12 -7.86 -6.35 -14.06
N PRO A 13 -9.20 -6.59 -14.03
CA PRO A 13 -10.00 -6.63 -12.80
C PRO A 13 -9.50 -7.62 -11.73
N PHE A 14 -9.60 -7.31 -10.44
CA PHE A 14 -9.84 -5.99 -9.87
C PHE A 14 -8.70 -5.59 -8.96
N THR A 15 -8.35 -4.31 -8.99
CA THR A 15 -7.40 -3.68 -8.06
C THR A 15 -8.15 -2.65 -7.19
N GLN A 16 -7.41 -1.94 -6.33
CA GLN A 16 -7.98 -0.82 -5.56
C GLN A 16 -8.58 0.26 -6.48
N LEU A 17 -9.69 0.89 -6.05
CA LEU A 17 -10.48 1.79 -6.88
C LEU A 17 -10.17 3.28 -6.68
N ASN A 18 -9.34 3.64 -5.69
CA ASN A 18 -9.06 5.04 -5.34
C ASN A 18 -7.85 5.64 -6.07
N THR A 19 -6.98 4.81 -6.62
CA THR A 19 -5.75 5.24 -7.30
C THR A 19 -5.23 4.14 -8.23
N PRO A 20 -4.54 4.48 -9.34
CA PRO A 20 -3.99 3.48 -10.25
C PRO A 20 -3.01 2.54 -9.56
N TYR A 21 -2.95 1.28 -10.01
CA TYR A 21 -1.91 0.36 -9.60
C TYR A 21 -0.56 0.75 -10.22
N PRO A 22 0.54 0.87 -9.45
CA PRO A 22 1.75 1.56 -9.88
C PRO A 22 2.53 0.89 -11.01
N ALA A 23 2.46 -0.44 -11.17
CA ALA A 23 3.32 -1.17 -12.09
C ALA A 23 3.27 -0.64 -13.53
N MET A 24 2.05 -0.38 -14.07
CA MET A 24 1.90 0.05 -15.46
C MET A 24 2.47 1.44 -15.69
N MET A 25 2.29 2.37 -14.74
CA MET A 25 2.86 3.72 -14.82
C MET A 25 4.38 3.69 -14.83
N TYR A 26 5.00 2.82 -14.00
CA TYR A 26 6.44 2.63 -13.99
C TYR A 26 6.94 2.02 -15.29
N LEU A 27 6.30 0.95 -15.78
CA LEU A 27 6.66 0.33 -17.06
C LEU A 27 6.51 1.30 -18.23
N LYS A 28 5.42 2.07 -18.28
CA LYS A 28 5.24 3.09 -19.32
C LYS A 28 6.32 4.16 -19.26
N GLY A 29 6.59 4.69 -18.05
CA GLY A 29 7.67 5.66 -17.86
C GLY A 29 9.03 5.11 -18.30
N PHE A 30 9.31 3.84 -18.01
CA PHE A 30 10.52 3.17 -18.45
C PHE A 30 10.56 2.99 -19.99
N LEU A 31 9.48 2.52 -20.60
CA LEU A 31 9.37 2.36 -22.06
C LEU A 31 9.58 3.69 -22.77
N ASN A 32 9.09 4.80 -22.22
CA ASN A 32 9.36 6.14 -22.75
C ASN A 32 10.87 6.46 -22.80
N THR A 33 11.66 6.02 -21.80
CA THR A 33 13.13 6.19 -21.82
C THR A 33 13.80 5.40 -22.94
N LYS A 34 13.16 4.34 -23.42
CA LYS A 34 13.64 3.49 -24.53
C LYS A 34 13.06 3.89 -25.88
N GLY A 35 12.18 4.91 -25.94
CA GLY A 35 11.53 5.35 -27.16
C GLY A 35 10.52 4.35 -27.72
N VAL A 36 9.95 3.49 -26.86
CA VAL A 36 8.93 2.51 -27.22
C VAL A 36 7.54 3.16 -27.16
N ASP A 37 6.77 3.04 -28.22
CA ASP A 37 5.36 3.50 -28.27
C ASP A 37 4.49 2.59 -27.41
N SER A 38 3.93 3.14 -26.32
CA SER A 38 3.13 2.38 -25.38
C SER A 38 1.92 3.15 -24.87
N VAL A 39 0.83 2.43 -24.65
CA VAL A 39 -0.42 2.93 -24.07
C VAL A 39 -0.78 2.04 -22.88
N GLN A 40 -1.34 2.63 -21.83
CA GLN A 40 -1.80 1.88 -20.67
C GLN A 40 -3.31 2.02 -20.48
N VAL A 41 -3.94 0.95 -19.99
CA VAL A 41 -5.37 0.90 -19.68
C VAL A 41 -5.61 0.24 -18.34
N ASP A 42 -6.47 0.84 -17.53
CA ASP A 42 -6.95 0.26 -16.28
C ASP A 42 -8.35 -0.31 -16.47
N LEU A 43 -8.40 -1.56 -16.97
CA LEU A 43 -9.67 -2.27 -17.16
C LEU A 43 -10.35 -2.60 -15.83
N SER A 44 -9.60 -2.64 -14.72
CA SER A 44 -10.16 -2.80 -13.37
C SER A 44 -11.12 -1.67 -13.04
N LEU A 45 -10.69 -0.42 -13.21
CA LEU A 45 -11.56 0.74 -13.02
C LEU A 45 -12.66 0.80 -14.07
N GLU A 46 -12.33 0.62 -15.35
CA GLU A 46 -13.28 0.80 -16.45
C GLU A 46 -14.46 -0.20 -16.34
N VAL A 47 -14.23 -1.45 -15.97
CA VAL A 47 -15.28 -2.46 -15.76
C VAL A 47 -16.22 -2.06 -14.61
N ILE A 48 -15.68 -1.58 -13.49
CA ILE A 48 -16.49 -1.08 -12.37
C ILE A 48 -17.37 0.09 -12.81
N LEU A 49 -16.82 1.05 -13.55
CA LEU A 49 -17.57 2.22 -14.03
C LEU A 49 -18.69 1.85 -15.00
N GLU A 50 -18.51 0.81 -15.79
CA GLU A 50 -19.57 0.33 -16.71
C GLU A 50 -20.65 -0.45 -15.94
N ILE A 51 -20.29 -1.37 -15.06
CA ILE A 51 -21.24 -2.17 -14.26
C ILE A 51 -22.04 -1.26 -13.31
N PHE A 52 -21.35 -0.38 -12.56
CA PHE A 52 -21.99 0.53 -11.61
C PHE A 52 -22.38 1.86 -12.28
N SER A 53 -23.18 1.75 -13.32
CA SER A 53 -23.84 2.83 -14.02
C SER A 53 -25.35 2.53 -14.14
N SER A 54 -26.18 3.53 -14.41
CA SER A 54 -27.61 3.33 -14.65
C SER A 54 -27.85 2.28 -15.74
N ARG A 55 -27.09 2.34 -16.84
CA ARG A 55 -27.14 1.34 -17.90
C ARG A 55 -26.71 -0.04 -17.45
N GLY A 56 -25.57 -0.15 -16.73
CA GLY A 56 -25.03 -1.44 -16.27
C GLY A 56 -26.00 -2.12 -15.29
N LEU A 57 -26.60 -1.37 -14.36
CA LEU A 57 -27.59 -1.91 -13.44
C LEU A 57 -28.87 -2.34 -14.17
N HIS A 58 -29.31 -1.58 -15.17
CA HIS A 58 -30.43 -1.98 -16.00
C HIS A 58 -30.18 -3.32 -16.71
N GLU A 59 -28.99 -3.48 -17.36
CA GLU A 59 -28.58 -4.75 -17.98
C GLU A 59 -28.51 -5.89 -16.96
N LEU A 60 -28.03 -5.64 -15.74
CA LEU A 60 -27.99 -6.59 -14.61
C LEU A 60 -29.38 -7.06 -14.21
N PHE A 61 -30.29 -6.13 -13.91
CA PHE A 61 -31.66 -6.47 -13.47
C PHE A 61 -32.45 -7.18 -14.56
N GLN A 62 -32.26 -6.80 -15.83
CA GLN A 62 -32.87 -7.52 -16.96
C GLN A 62 -32.36 -8.96 -17.06
N GLN A 63 -31.02 -9.19 -16.88
CA GLN A 63 -30.46 -10.53 -16.91
C GLN A 63 -30.98 -11.40 -15.76
N VAL A 64 -31.12 -10.82 -14.56
CA VAL A 64 -31.73 -11.52 -13.41
C VAL A 64 -33.18 -11.84 -13.65
N ALA A 65 -33.98 -10.91 -14.19
CA ALA A 65 -35.37 -11.13 -14.53
C ALA A 65 -35.60 -12.26 -15.55
N ALA A 66 -34.64 -12.45 -16.46
CA ALA A 66 -34.69 -13.51 -17.47
C ALA A 66 -34.28 -14.90 -16.94
N ARG A 67 -33.72 -14.98 -15.71
CA ARG A 67 -33.30 -16.23 -15.08
C ARG A 67 -34.35 -16.72 -14.07
N GLU A 68 -34.69 -18.00 -14.09
CA GLU A 68 -35.50 -18.62 -13.06
C GLU A 68 -34.66 -19.02 -11.84
N ILE A 69 -34.16 -18.02 -11.09
CA ILE A 69 -33.34 -18.22 -9.88
C ILE A 69 -34.14 -17.89 -8.62
N ARG A 70 -33.89 -18.63 -7.56
CA ARG A 70 -34.45 -18.35 -6.24
C ARG A 70 -33.60 -17.30 -5.52
N LEU A 71 -34.09 -16.08 -5.40
CA LEU A 71 -33.43 -15.00 -4.70
C LEU A 71 -33.52 -15.16 -3.16
N SER A 72 -32.44 -14.85 -2.45
CA SER A 72 -32.42 -14.64 -1.00
C SER A 72 -33.36 -13.50 -0.58
N GLY A 73 -33.57 -13.31 0.72
CA GLY A 73 -34.34 -12.16 1.22
C GLY A 73 -33.71 -10.82 0.83
N ASN A 74 -32.37 -10.75 0.92
CA ASN A 74 -31.59 -9.57 0.55
C ASN A 74 -31.66 -9.27 -0.96
N ALA A 75 -31.33 -10.25 -1.79
CA ALA A 75 -31.38 -10.09 -3.25
C ALA A 75 -32.80 -9.73 -3.76
N ARG A 76 -33.86 -10.31 -3.16
CA ARG A 76 -35.24 -9.96 -3.49
C ARG A 76 -35.56 -8.51 -3.16
N ARG A 77 -35.06 -7.99 -2.02
CA ARG A 77 -35.21 -6.59 -1.65
C ARG A 77 -34.51 -5.66 -2.65
N ILE A 78 -33.28 -5.95 -3.01
CA ILE A 78 -32.51 -5.17 -4.01
C ILE A 78 -33.23 -5.20 -5.35
N PHE A 79 -33.69 -6.37 -5.81
CA PHE A 79 -34.42 -6.51 -7.06
C PHE A 79 -35.76 -5.74 -7.06
N ALA A 80 -36.45 -5.71 -5.92
CA ALA A 80 -37.69 -4.94 -5.79
C ALA A 80 -37.45 -3.42 -5.84
N LEU A 81 -36.25 -2.96 -5.51
CA LEU A 81 -35.87 -1.55 -5.52
C LEU A 81 -35.01 -1.19 -6.76
N GLN A 82 -35.05 -1.98 -7.83
CA GLN A 82 -34.19 -1.80 -9.01
C GLN A 82 -34.28 -0.39 -9.62
N GLU A 83 -35.47 0.20 -9.70
CA GLU A 83 -35.65 1.54 -10.25
C GLU A 83 -34.96 2.63 -9.42
N GLU A 84 -34.98 2.48 -8.08
CA GLU A 84 -34.26 3.38 -7.18
C GLU A 84 -32.75 3.23 -7.28
N TYR A 85 -32.23 2.00 -7.43
CA TYR A 85 -30.81 1.74 -7.68
C TYR A 85 -30.38 2.32 -9.02
N GLU A 86 -31.10 2.08 -10.12
CA GLU A 86 -30.82 2.65 -11.43
C GLU A 86 -30.84 4.19 -11.41
N ARG A 87 -31.77 4.80 -10.67
CA ARG A 87 -31.90 6.25 -10.54
C ARG A 87 -30.76 6.92 -9.77
N THR A 88 -30.20 6.24 -8.76
CA THR A 88 -29.24 6.84 -7.82
C THR A 88 -27.80 6.54 -8.15
N ILE A 89 -27.48 5.45 -8.84
CA ILE A 89 -26.11 4.96 -9.03
C ILE A 89 -25.16 5.97 -9.68
N ASP A 90 -25.56 6.64 -10.77
CA ASP A 90 -24.69 7.59 -11.46
C ASP A 90 -24.34 8.79 -10.59
N ALA A 91 -25.28 9.24 -9.75
CA ALA A 91 -25.06 10.33 -8.80
C ALA A 91 -24.10 9.89 -7.66
N VAL A 92 -24.27 8.67 -7.15
CA VAL A 92 -23.39 8.07 -6.12
C VAL A 92 -21.97 7.91 -6.67
N MET A 93 -21.82 7.35 -7.88
CA MET A 93 -20.51 7.19 -8.52
C MET A 93 -19.82 8.55 -8.75
N ALA A 94 -20.55 9.56 -9.22
CA ALA A 94 -20.02 10.91 -9.37
C ALA A 94 -19.59 11.52 -8.02
N PHE A 95 -20.32 11.27 -6.93
CA PHE A 95 -19.94 11.69 -5.60
C PHE A 95 -18.66 11.01 -5.12
N LEU A 96 -18.54 9.69 -5.29
CA LEU A 96 -17.33 8.94 -4.93
C LEU A 96 -16.10 9.33 -5.76
N GLN A 97 -16.31 9.87 -6.97
CA GLN A 97 -15.26 10.47 -7.79
C GLN A 97 -14.85 11.89 -7.34
N GLY A 98 -15.45 12.40 -6.24
CA GLY A 98 -15.20 13.75 -5.71
C GLY A 98 -15.97 14.86 -6.41
N ARG A 99 -16.90 14.51 -7.31
CA ARG A 99 -17.84 15.44 -7.95
C ARG A 99 -19.13 15.53 -7.16
N ASN A 100 -19.94 16.57 -7.38
CA ASN A 100 -21.25 16.73 -6.72
C ASN A 100 -21.21 16.57 -5.17
N ARG A 101 -20.24 17.21 -4.52
CA ARG A 101 -19.97 17.06 -3.07
C ARG A 101 -21.17 17.39 -2.19
N THR A 102 -22.06 18.30 -2.62
CA THR A 102 -23.28 18.66 -1.90
C THR A 102 -24.27 17.49 -1.80
N LEU A 103 -24.15 16.46 -2.61
CA LEU A 103 -24.97 15.25 -2.53
C LEU A 103 -24.80 14.52 -1.19
N ALA A 104 -23.70 14.78 -0.46
CA ALA A 104 -23.47 14.21 0.87
C ALA A 104 -24.64 14.41 1.83
N TYR A 105 -25.32 15.57 1.76
CA TYR A 105 -26.51 15.82 2.58
C TYR A 105 -27.63 14.84 2.31
N SER A 106 -27.94 14.59 1.04
CA SER A 106 -29.00 13.64 0.65
C SER A 106 -28.61 12.20 0.95
N ILE A 107 -27.34 11.83 0.73
CA ILE A 107 -26.82 10.47 1.01
C ILE A 107 -26.95 10.14 2.50
N CYS A 108 -26.67 11.11 3.38
CA CYS A 108 -26.76 10.91 4.83
C CYS A 108 -28.21 10.85 5.33
N GLU A 109 -29.18 11.24 4.52
CA GLU A 109 -30.60 11.12 4.86
C GLU A 109 -31.18 9.75 4.46
N SER A 110 -32.14 9.26 5.23
CA SER A 110 -32.66 7.88 5.09
C SER A 110 -33.42 7.59 3.79
N TYR A 111 -33.73 8.61 2.98
CA TYR A 111 -34.64 8.50 1.85
C TYR A 111 -33.96 8.53 0.47
N PHE A 112 -32.68 8.84 0.39
CA PHE A 112 -31.99 8.96 -0.89
C PHE A 112 -31.46 7.63 -1.42
N LEU A 113 -30.70 6.92 -0.60
CA LEU A 113 -30.14 5.62 -0.98
C LEU A 113 -31.14 4.50 -0.69
N PRO A 114 -31.43 3.58 -1.64
CA PRO A 114 -32.02 2.29 -1.29
C PRO A 114 -31.03 1.53 -0.40
N ARG A 115 -31.54 0.85 0.64
CA ARG A 115 -30.74 0.18 1.66
C ARG A 115 -31.12 -1.29 1.76
N ALA A 116 -30.13 -2.17 1.84
CA ALA A 116 -30.33 -3.59 2.04
C ALA A 116 -29.46 -4.09 3.24
N SER A 117 -29.02 -5.34 3.25
CA SER A 117 -28.44 -5.98 4.43
C SER A 117 -27.14 -5.34 4.94
N ARG A 118 -26.35 -4.72 4.07
CA ARG A 118 -25.11 -4.04 4.48
C ARG A 118 -25.37 -2.89 5.44
N PHE A 119 -26.51 -2.22 5.31
CA PHE A 119 -26.93 -1.15 6.21
C PHE A 119 -27.45 -1.64 7.57
N GLU A 120 -27.79 -2.91 7.72
CA GLU A 120 -28.14 -3.50 9.03
C GLU A 120 -26.94 -3.55 9.97
N GLN A 121 -25.73 -3.51 9.42
CA GLN A 121 -24.47 -3.41 10.14
C GLN A 121 -24.01 -1.96 10.30
N GLU A 122 -24.85 -0.96 9.94
CA GLU A 122 -24.54 0.46 10.12
C GLU A 122 -24.29 0.71 11.60
N GLU A 123 -23.04 0.91 11.92
CA GLU A 123 -22.59 1.24 13.26
C GLU A 123 -22.97 2.67 13.62
N ASP A 124 -22.96 2.97 14.92
CA ASP A 124 -23.01 4.35 15.37
C ASP A 124 -21.83 5.13 14.79
N THR A 125 -22.07 5.82 13.69
CA THR A 125 -21.07 6.57 12.92
C THR A 125 -20.79 7.95 13.50
N GLU A 126 -21.53 8.40 14.52
CA GLU A 126 -21.37 9.72 15.12
C GLU A 126 -19.97 9.89 15.77
N TRP A 127 -19.45 8.83 16.41
CA TRP A 127 -18.12 8.87 17.01
C TRP A 127 -17.01 8.99 15.94
N ALA A 128 -17.20 8.40 14.75
CA ALA A 128 -16.19 8.36 13.69
C ALA A 128 -16.18 9.64 12.85
N PHE A 129 -17.35 10.13 12.51
CA PHE A 129 -17.50 11.23 11.56
C PHE A 129 -17.95 12.54 12.22
N GLY A 130 -18.72 12.46 13.30
CA GLY A 130 -19.30 13.63 13.95
C GLY A 130 -20.10 14.52 12.99
N VAL A 131 -20.43 15.73 13.41
CA VAL A 131 -21.22 16.67 12.62
C VAL A 131 -20.45 17.24 11.42
N MET A 132 -19.13 17.37 11.53
CA MET A 132 -18.27 17.97 10.50
C MET A 132 -17.80 16.98 9.45
N GLY A 133 -17.88 15.68 9.71
CA GLY A 133 -17.46 14.60 8.81
C GLY A 133 -18.54 14.13 7.85
N LEU A 134 -19.46 14.99 7.43
CA LEU A 134 -20.60 14.63 6.58
C LEU A 134 -20.20 13.96 5.27
N GLU A 135 -19.15 14.45 4.60
CA GLU A 135 -18.67 13.84 3.35
C GLU A 135 -18.08 12.44 3.56
N ASP A 136 -17.34 12.24 4.65
CA ASP A 136 -16.76 10.93 4.96
C ASP A 136 -17.87 9.92 5.35
N LYS A 137 -18.87 10.38 6.12
CA LYS A 137 -20.08 9.58 6.40
C LYS A 137 -20.82 9.20 5.11
N ALA A 138 -21.00 10.16 4.21
CA ALA A 138 -21.65 9.91 2.92
C ALA A 138 -20.85 8.92 2.04
N ARG A 139 -19.50 8.97 2.05
CA ARG A 139 -18.65 7.98 1.37
C ARG A 139 -18.81 6.60 1.96
N TYR A 140 -18.84 6.49 3.29
CA TYR A 140 -19.09 5.22 3.97
C TYR A 140 -20.46 4.62 3.60
N LEU A 141 -21.53 5.42 3.66
CA LEU A 141 -22.87 4.97 3.26
C LEU A 141 -22.93 4.61 1.77
N SER A 142 -22.26 5.36 0.91
CA SER A 142 -22.11 5.02 -0.51
C SER A 142 -21.34 3.73 -0.73
N THR A 143 -20.37 3.41 0.13
CA THR A 143 -19.64 2.14 0.08
C THR A 143 -20.56 0.98 0.43
N LEU A 144 -21.35 1.07 1.52
CA LEU A 144 -22.36 0.06 1.88
C LEU A 144 -23.38 -0.16 0.76
N TYR A 145 -23.82 0.91 0.08
CA TYR A 145 -24.70 0.84 -1.08
C TYR A 145 -24.08 0.06 -2.26
N LEU A 146 -22.78 0.28 -2.55
CA LEU A 146 -22.07 -0.50 -3.57
C LEU A 146 -21.85 -1.95 -3.14
N GLU A 147 -21.63 -2.21 -1.85
CA GLU A 147 -21.49 -3.57 -1.32
C GLU A 147 -22.79 -4.35 -1.37
N ASP A 148 -23.95 -3.72 -1.11
CA ASP A 148 -25.26 -4.35 -1.35
C ASP A 148 -25.41 -4.82 -2.80
N LEU A 149 -25.04 -3.97 -3.76
CA LEU A 149 -25.04 -4.32 -5.19
C LEU A 149 -24.00 -5.39 -5.54
N SER A 150 -22.84 -5.38 -4.89
CA SER A 150 -21.83 -6.44 -5.02
C SER A 150 -22.36 -7.79 -4.57
N ASP A 151 -23.01 -7.85 -3.41
CA ASP A 151 -23.65 -9.07 -2.89
C ASP A 151 -24.73 -9.57 -3.86
N PHE A 152 -25.51 -8.65 -4.44
CA PHE A 152 -26.53 -9.00 -5.43
C PHE A 152 -25.92 -9.58 -6.72
N LEU A 153 -24.85 -8.96 -7.24
CA LEU A 153 -24.08 -9.47 -8.38
C LEU A 153 -23.57 -10.88 -8.11
N GLN A 154 -22.94 -11.08 -6.94
CA GLN A 154 -22.36 -12.35 -6.55
C GLN A 154 -23.40 -13.46 -6.44
N GLU A 155 -24.56 -13.17 -5.86
CA GLU A 155 -25.63 -14.14 -5.71
C GLU A 155 -26.31 -14.51 -7.04
N THR A 156 -26.37 -13.58 -8.01
CA THR A 156 -27.30 -13.73 -9.13
C THR A 156 -26.66 -14.00 -10.49
N VAL A 157 -25.54 -13.39 -10.80
CA VAL A 157 -24.97 -13.41 -12.16
C VAL A 157 -23.49 -13.77 -12.25
N ASP A 158 -22.73 -13.56 -11.15
CA ASP A 158 -21.29 -13.77 -11.14
C ASP A 158 -20.79 -14.13 -9.74
N GLU A 159 -20.77 -15.42 -9.41
CA GLU A 159 -20.39 -15.93 -8.08
C GLU A 159 -18.99 -15.53 -7.59
N HIS A 160 -18.13 -15.06 -8.51
CA HIS A 160 -16.77 -14.64 -8.22
C HIS A 160 -16.62 -13.14 -7.95
N PHE A 161 -17.70 -12.35 -8.11
CA PHE A 161 -17.62 -10.91 -8.02
C PHE A 161 -17.16 -10.43 -6.64
N GLY A 162 -16.27 -9.43 -6.62
CA GLY A 162 -15.79 -8.72 -5.43
C GLY A 162 -14.87 -7.59 -5.86
N PHE A 163 -14.98 -6.42 -5.26
CA PHE A 163 -14.30 -5.18 -5.70
C PHE A 163 -12.77 -5.25 -5.80
N SER A 164 -12.11 -6.02 -4.94
CA SER A 164 -10.64 -6.14 -4.94
C SER A 164 -10.17 -7.59 -4.89
N ARG A 165 -11.09 -8.56 -4.91
CA ARG A 165 -10.81 -10.00 -4.70
C ARG A 165 -11.59 -10.88 -5.68
N TYR A 166 -11.67 -10.46 -6.93
CA TYR A 166 -12.41 -11.18 -7.96
C TYR A 166 -11.78 -12.55 -8.22
N ALA A 167 -12.56 -13.62 -8.02
CA ALA A 167 -12.09 -15.01 -8.18
C ALA A 167 -10.78 -15.35 -7.43
N GLU A 168 -10.46 -14.64 -6.35
CA GLU A 168 -9.17 -14.78 -5.63
C GLU A 168 -8.92 -16.22 -5.15
N HIS A 169 -9.97 -16.92 -4.72
CA HIS A 169 -9.87 -18.29 -4.23
C HIS A 169 -9.37 -19.29 -5.29
N LEU A 170 -9.56 -19.00 -6.59
CA LEU A 170 -9.09 -19.84 -7.69
C LEU A 170 -7.59 -19.74 -7.94
N GLY A 171 -6.97 -18.65 -7.52
CA GLY A 171 -5.53 -18.39 -7.75
C GLY A 171 -4.69 -18.45 -6.49
N ARG A 172 -5.26 -18.13 -5.32
CA ARG A 172 -4.52 -18.01 -4.08
C ARG A 172 -3.97 -19.37 -3.63
N SER A 173 -2.65 -19.51 -3.67
CA SER A 173 -1.92 -20.72 -3.23
C SER A 173 -2.45 -22.02 -3.84
N ALA A 174 -3.03 -21.95 -5.04
CA ALA A 174 -3.58 -23.10 -5.75
C ALA A 174 -2.44 -23.97 -6.32
N SER A 175 -2.14 -25.12 -5.71
CA SER A 175 -1.06 -26.00 -6.16
C SER A 175 -1.31 -26.60 -7.55
N SER A 176 -2.56 -26.78 -7.98
CA SER A 176 -2.99 -27.28 -9.29
C SER A 176 -3.76 -26.22 -10.09
N PHE A 177 -3.59 -26.23 -11.40
CA PHE A 177 -4.33 -25.37 -12.33
C PHE A 177 -5.74 -25.89 -12.66
N ASP A 178 -6.12 -27.06 -12.15
CA ASP A 178 -7.35 -27.79 -12.58
C ASP A 178 -8.63 -27.02 -12.35
N GLU A 179 -8.82 -26.45 -11.14
CA GLU A 179 -10.02 -25.71 -10.79
C GLU A 179 -10.16 -24.42 -11.62
N LEU A 180 -9.08 -23.64 -11.70
CA LEU A 180 -9.03 -22.42 -12.49
C LEU A 180 -9.24 -22.69 -13.99
N ASN A 181 -8.62 -23.74 -14.52
CA ASN A 181 -8.80 -24.14 -15.91
C ASN A 181 -10.23 -24.61 -16.21
N ALA A 182 -10.86 -25.32 -15.27
CA ALA A 182 -12.26 -25.73 -15.40
C ALA A 182 -13.21 -24.51 -15.37
N GLU A 183 -12.91 -23.51 -14.54
CA GLU A 183 -13.68 -22.29 -14.47
C GLU A 183 -13.57 -21.45 -15.76
N LEU A 184 -12.34 -21.33 -16.31
CA LEU A 184 -12.09 -20.67 -17.59
C LEU A 184 -12.77 -21.37 -18.78
N ALA A 185 -13.05 -22.68 -18.69
CA ALA A 185 -13.80 -23.41 -19.71
C ALA A 185 -15.33 -23.14 -19.67
N LYS A 186 -15.86 -22.51 -18.61
CA LYS A 186 -17.27 -22.12 -18.53
C LYS A 186 -17.58 -20.91 -19.42
N PRO A 187 -18.86 -20.68 -19.77
CA PRO A 187 -19.28 -19.46 -20.46
C PRO A 187 -18.85 -18.19 -19.70
N LEU A 188 -18.67 -17.10 -20.43
CA LEU A 188 -18.32 -15.80 -19.85
C LEU A 188 -19.32 -15.38 -18.77
N THR A 189 -18.80 -14.88 -17.65
CA THR A 189 -19.62 -14.29 -16.58
C THR A 189 -20.19 -12.92 -16.99
N PHE A 190 -21.02 -12.34 -16.15
CA PHE A 190 -21.50 -10.97 -16.36
C PHE A 190 -20.31 -9.98 -16.42
N THR A 191 -19.37 -10.09 -15.53
CA THR A 191 -18.17 -9.27 -15.48
C THR A 191 -17.27 -9.48 -16.70
N ASP A 192 -17.09 -10.73 -17.15
CA ASP A 192 -16.30 -11.07 -18.34
C ASP A 192 -16.84 -10.39 -19.60
N HIS A 193 -18.15 -10.29 -19.76
CA HIS A 193 -18.74 -9.61 -20.92
C HIS A 193 -18.36 -8.13 -21.00
N TYR A 194 -18.31 -7.43 -19.86
CA TYR A 194 -17.83 -6.05 -19.80
C TYR A 194 -16.33 -5.94 -20.07
N LEU A 195 -15.54 -6.81 -19.43
CA LEU A 195 -14.10 -6.88 -19.59
C LEU A 195 -13.72 -7.06 -21.06
N ILE A 196 -14.27 -8.07 -21.71
CA ILE A 196 -13.97 -8.39 -23.11
C ILE A 196 -14.44 -7.29 -24.06
N ARG A 197 -15.61 -6.68 -23.82
CA ARG A 197 -16.12 -5.56 -24.61
C ARG A 197 -15.15 -4.37 -24.57
N LEU A 198 -14.66 -4.01 -23.39
CA LEU A 198 -13.71 -2.92 -23.20
C LEU A 198 -12.35 -3.25 -23.84
N LEU A 199 -11.82 -4.45 -23.58
CA LEU A 199 -10.57 -4.91 -24.18
C LEU A 199 -10.62 -4.88 -25.72
N ALA A 200 -11.71 -5.39 -26.31
CA ALA A 200 -11.92 -5.37 -27.76
C ALA A 200 -11.89 -3.95 -28.33
N GLY A 201 -12.49 -3.00 -27.61
CA GLY A 201 -12.42 -1.58 -27.96
C GLY A 201 -10.99 -1.07 -28.02
N ARG A 202 -10.19 -1.36 -26.98
CA ARG A 202 -8.79 -0.93 -26.89
C ARG A 202 -7.90 -1.59 -27.94
N MET A 203 -8.06 -2.91 -28.17
CA MET A 203 -7.34 -3.64 -29.21
C MET A 203 -7.60 -3.05 -30.62
N LYS A 204 -8.85 -2.72 -30.93
CA LYS A 204 -9.21 -2.09 -32.21
C LYS A 204 -8.65 -0.68 -32.35
N GLU A 205 -8.63 0.10 -31.27
CA GLU A 205 -8.16 1.49 -31.23
C GLU A 205 -6.64 1.56 -31.41
N TYR A 206 -5.89 0.83 -30.58
CA TYR A 206 -4.43 0.95 -30.52
C TYR A 206 -3.69 0.00 -31.46
N ARG A 207 -4.27 -1.14 -31.82
CA ARG A 207 -3.66 -2.18 -32.67
C ARG A 207 -2.24 -2.54 -32.19
N PRO A 208 -2.11 -3.00 -30.94
CA PRO A 208 -0.80 -3.33 -30.38
C PRO A 208 -0.22 -4.58 -31.05
N GLU A 209 1.11 -4.68 -31.08
CA GLU A 209 1.85 -5.87 -31.47
C GLU A 209 2.19 -6.74 -30.25
N VAL A 210 2.28 -6.10 -29.08
CA VAL A 210 2.51 -6.77 -27.78
C VAL A 210 1.48 -6.24 -26.76
N VAL A 211 0.85 -7.16 -26.04
CA VAL A 211 0.01 -6.86 -24.86
C VAL A 211 0.68 -7.39 -23.62
N ALA A 212 1.04 -6.50 -22.70
CA ALA A 212 1.62 -6.84 -21.41
C ALA A 212 0.57 -6.66 -20.30
N ILE A 213 0.20 -7.75 -19.64
CA ILE A 213 -0.85 -7.80 -18.62
C ILE A 213 -0.19 -7.95 -17.25
N THR A 214 -0.47 -7.01 -16.34
CA THR A 214 0.01 -7.16 -14.96
C THR A 214 -0.94 -8.04 -14.14
N VAL A 215 -0.39 -8.95 -13.37
CA VAL A 215 -1.11 -9.77 -12.37
C VAL A 215 -0.53 -9.42 -10.99
N PRO A 216 -1.04 -8.35 -10.35
CA PRO A 216 -0.53 -7.91 -9.05
C PRO A 216 -0.79 -8.91 -7.93
N PHE A 217 -2.01 -9.45 -7.90
CA PHE A 217 -2.55 -10.28 -6.83
C PHE A 217 -3.31 -11.48 -7.38
N PRO A 218 -3.61 -12.51 -6.58
CA PRO A 218 -4.43 -13.65 -7.01
C PRO A 218 -5.79 -13.22 -7.60
N GLY A 219 -6.40 -12.17 -7.06
CA GLY A 219 -7.68 -11.64 -7.53
C GLY A 219 -7.67 -10.96 -8.91
N ASN A 220 -6.51 -10.87 -9.56
CA ASN A 220 -6.40 -10.36 -10.94
C ASN A 220 -6.15 -11.49 -11.95
N LEU A 221 -5.79 -12.68 -11.47
CA LEU A 221 -5.31 -13.78 -12.32
C LEU A 221 -6.39 -14.26 -13.29
N TYR A 222 -7.59 -14.54 -12.79
CA TYR A 222 -8.70 -15.02 -13.62
C TYR A 222 -8.97 -14.07 -14.79
N SER A 223 -9.12 -12.79 -14.52
CA SER A 223 -9.37 -11.77 -15.53
C SER A 223 -8.20 -11.59 -16.50
N ALA A 224 -6.95 -11.72 -16.01
CA ALA A 224 -5.77 -11.70 -16.88
C ALA A 224 -5.79 -12.87 -17.89
N LEU A 225 -6.12 -14.08 -17.42
CA LEU A 225 -6.25 -15.26 -18.28
C LEU A 225 -7.39 -15.10 -19.27
N ARG A 226 -8.56 -14.56 -18.86
CA ARG A 226 -9.66 -14.24 -19.78
C ARG A 226 -9.25 -13.24 -20.87
N CYS A 227 -8.50 -12.20 -20.52
CA CYS A 227 -7.94 -11.27 -21.49
C CYS A 227 -7.02 -11.97 -22.48
N GLY A 228 -6.08 -12.78 -21.98
CA GLY A 228 -5.11 -13.50 -22.80
C GLY A 228 -5.78 -14.50 -23.73
N GLU A 229 -6.72 -15.31 -23.25
CA GLU A 229 -7.51 -16.25 -24.06
C GLU A 229 -8.19 -15.53 -25.24
N TRP A 230 -8.91 -14.45 -24.92
CA TRP A 230 -9.63 -13.69 -25.95
C TRP A 230 -8.69 -13.09 -26.99
N ILE A 231 -7.55 -12.53 -26.57
CA ILE A 231 -6.54 -11.97 -27.49
C ILE A 231 -5.99 -13.06 -28.40
N LYS A 232 -5.55 -14.19 -27.85
CA LYS A 232 -4.95 -15.28 -28.63
C LYS A 232 -5.92 -15.90 -29.65
N VAL A 233 -7.23 -15.89 -29.36
CA VAL A 233 -8.26 -16.35 -30.28
C VAL A 233 -8.55 -15.35 -31.39
N ASN A 234 -8.62 -14.05 -31.08
CA ASN A 234 -9.08 -13.03 -32.01
C ASN A 234 -7.93 -12.27 -32.72
N TYR A 235 -6.72 -12.29 -32.13
CA TYR A 235 -5.50 -11.61 -32.62
C TYR A 235 -4.29 -12.54 -32.45
N PRO A 236 -4.25 -13.68 -33.15
CA PRO A 236 -3.19 -14.70 -32.94
C PRO A 236 -1.78 -14.21 -33.28
N GLU A 237 -1.68 -13.10 -34.02
CA GLU A 237 -0.40 -12.43 -34.35
C GLU A 237 0.15 -11.56 -33.22
N VAL A 238 -0.67 -11.23 -32.23
CA VAL A 238 -0.28 -10.35 -31.11
C VAL A 238 0.37 -11.19 -30.01
N THR A 239 1.54 -10.78 -29.58
CA THR A 239 2.25 -11.41 -28.47
C THR A 239 1.62 -11.00 -27.14
N VAL A 240 1.23 -11.99 -26.33
CA VAL A 240 0.71 -11.79 -24.98
C VAL A 240 1.78 -12.14 -23.95
N ALA A 241 2.09 -11.18 -23.07
CA ALA A 241 2.98 -11.39 -21.94
C ALA A 241 2.27 -11.09 -20.61
N MET A 242 2.49 -11.90 -19.60
CA MET A 242 2.01 -11.67 -18.23
C MET A 242 3.18 -11.50 -17.27
N GLY A 243 2.98 -10.72 -16.21
CA GLY A 243 3.97 -10.49 -15.15
C GLY A 243 3.30 -9.86 -13.93
N GLY A 244 4.08 -9.29 -13.03
CA GLY A 244 3.57 -8.62 -11.82
C GLY A 244 3.83 -9.38 -10.53
N GLY A 245 3.27 -8.89 -9.41
CA GLY A 245 3.52 -9.42 -8.08
C GLY A 245 3.22 -10.92 -7.94
N PHE A 246 2.04 -11.34 -8.39
CA PHE A 246 1.62 -12.75 -8.34
C PHE A 246 2.58 -13.67 -9.14
N ALA A 247 2.98 -13.26 -10.34
CA ALA A 247 3.97 -14.01 -11.10
C ALA A 247 5.28 -14.14 -10.31
N ASN A 248 5.77 -13.04 -9.76
CA ASN A 248 7.03 -12.98 -9.04
C ASN A 248 7.06 -13.79 -7.74
N THR A 249 5.92 -13.97 -7.08
CA THR A 249 5.83 -14.70 -5.80
C THR A 249 5.33 -16.13 -5.98
N GLU A 250 4.22 -16.33 -6.72
CA GLU A 250 3.50 -17.61 -6.70
C GLU A 250 3.82 -18.53 -7.90
N LEU A 251 4.17 -17.97 -9.07
CA LEU A 251 4.38 -18.76 -10.29
C LEU A 251 5.84 -19.15 -10.55
N ARG A 252 6.73 -18.99 -9.58
CA ARG A 252 8.17 -19.33 -9.73
C ARG A 252 8.44 -20.80 -10.02
N SER A 253 7.54 -21.68 -9.65
CA SER A 253 7.65 -23.14 -9.86
C SER A 253 6.65 -23.66 -10.90
N LEU A 254 6.09 -22.78 -11.74
CA LEU A 254 5.12 -23.16 -12.76
C LEU A 254 5.67 -24.21 -13.73
N THR A 255 4.97 -25.33 -13.85
CA THR A 255 5.27 -26.41 -14.81
C THR A 255 4.05 -26.84 -15.61
N ASP A 256 2.86 -26.33 -15.29
CA ASP A 256 1.62 -26.66 -16.00
C ASP A 256 1.59 -25.97 -17.37
N VAL A 257 1.66 -26.74 -18.43
CA VAL A 257 1.70 -26.27 -19.82
C VAL A 257 0.40 -25.56 -20.25
N ARG A 258 -0.72 -25.89 -19.61
CA ARG A 258 -2.03 -25.32 -19.93
C ARG A 258 -2.09 -23.81 -19.70
N PHE A 259 -1.29 -23.30 -18.78
CA PHE A 259 -1.17 -21.86 -18.52
C PHE A 259 -0.80 -21.07 -19.78
N PHE A 260 0.02 -21.66 -20.66
CA PHE A 260 0.46 -21.02 -21.91
C PHE A 260 -0.58 -21.08 -23.05
N HIS A 261 -1.78 -21.59 -22.79
CA HIS A 261 -2.92 -21.34 -23.66
C HIS A 261 -3.41 -19.89 -23.57
N PHE A 262 -3.10 -19.20 -22.48
CA PHE A 262 -3.56 -17.85 -22.15
C PHE A 262 -2.51 -16.76 -22.34
N THR A 263 -1.23 -17.12 -22.40
CA THR A 263 -0.11 -16.20 -22.59
C THR A 263 1.00 -16.86 -23.40
N ASP A 264 1.84 -16.07 -24.05
CA ASP A 264 3.02 -16.59 -24.75
C ASP A 264 4.24 -16.60 -23.83
N TYR A 265 4.33 -15.56 -22.96
CA TYR A 265 5.45 -15.37 -22.06
C TYR A 265 4.97 -14.98 -20.65
N LEU A 266 5.67 -15.49 -19.63
CA LEU A 266 5.52 -15.08 -18.24
C LEU A 266 6.84 -14.45 -17.78
N LEU A 267 6.79 -13.17 -17.41
CA LEU A 267 7.96 -12.35 -17.08
C LEU A 267 8.09 -12.17 -15.57
N PHE A 268 9.30 -12.40 -15.07
CA PHE A 268 9.67 -12.16 -13.68
C PHE A 268 10.54 -10.91 -13.59
N ASP A 269 10.18 -10.00 -12.68
CA ASP A 269 10.57 -8.58 -12.65
C ASP A 269 10.00 -7.79 -13.83
N GLY A 270 10.19 -6.48 -13.84
CA GLY A 270 9.47 -5.63 -14.79
C GLY A 270 10.28 -5.29 -16.04
N GLU A 271 11.28 -4.44 -15.87
CA GLU A 271 11.82 -3.63 -16.96
C GLU A 271 12.66 -4.43 -17.95
N LEU A 272 13.67 -5.16 -17.47
CA LEU A 272 14.62 -5.85 -18.35
C LEU A 272 13.98 -6.98 -19.12
N PRO A 273 13.21 -7.91 -18.49
CA PRO A 273 12.50 -8.96 -19.23
C PRO A 273 11.56 -8.41 -20.31
N LEU A 274 10.85 -7.33 -20.03
CA LEU A 274 9.96 -6.71 -21.00
C LEU A 274 10.71 -6.14 -22.21
N VAL A 275 11.81 -5.43 -22.01
CA VAL A 275 12.61 -4.89 -23.12
C VAL A 275 13.22 -6.02 -23.94
N ARG A 276 13.77 -7.06 -23.30
CA ARG A 276 14.29 -8.24 -24.01
C ARG A 276 13.23 -8.96 -24.82
N LEU A 277 12.01 -9.04 -24.27
CA LEU A 277 10.88 -9.59 -25.04
C LEU A 277 10.57 -8.73 -26.27
N LEU A 278 10.55 -7.40 -26.16
CA LEU A 278 10.29 -6.49 -27.29
C LEU A 278 11.39 -6.61 -28.36
N GLU A 279 12.66 -6.70 -27.96
CA GLU A 279 13.80 -6.95 -28.86
C GLU A 279 13.66 -8.32 -29.56
N HIS A 280 13.21 -9.33 -28.83
CA HIS A 280 12.98 -10.67 -29.38
C HIS A 280 11.83 -10.69 -30.41
N VAL A 281 10.67 -10.10 -30.07
CA VAL A 281 9.50 -10.03 -30.96
C VAL A 281 9.84 -9.30 -32.28
N THR A 282 10.73 -8.30 -32.21
CA THR A 282 11.21 -7.58 -33.41
C THR A 282 12.36 -8.26 -34.12
N GLY A 283 12.80 -9.44 -33.67
CA GLY A 283 13.86 -10.23 -34.28
C GLY A 283 15.27 -9.66 -34.09
N GLN A 284 15.46 -8.76 -33.11
CA GLN A 284 16.77 -8.16 -32.82
C GLN A 284 17.66 -9.11 -31.98
N ILE A 285 17.05 -9.96 -31.18
CA ILE A 285 17.73 -10.95 -30.34
C ILE A 285 17.09 -12.34 -30.49
N GLY A 286 17.85 -13.37 -30.13
CA GLY A 286 17.37 -14.76 -30.12
C GLY A 286 16.75 -15.11 -28.77
N ASP A 287 16.22 -16.32 -28.70
CA ASP A 287 15.61 -16.88 -27.48
C ASP A 287 16.60 -17.01 -26.32
N SER A 288 17.87 -17.27 -26.60
CA SER A 288 18.96 -17.41 -25.61
C SER A 288 19.21 -16.10 -24.84
N ASP A 289 18.78 -14.97 -25.41
CA ASP A 289 19.02 -13.64 -24.86
C ASP A 289 17.85 -13.14 -24.00
N LEU A 290 16.78 -13.93 -23.88
CA LEU A 290 15.65 -13.66 -22.97
C LEU A 290 16.10 -13.80 -21.51
N VAL A 291 15.50 -12.98 -20.64
CA VAL A 291 15.90 -12.86 -19.24
C VAL A 291 14.70 -13.10 -18.34
N ARG A 292 14.85 -13.99 -17.36
CA ARG A 292 13.83 -14.25 -16.35
C ARG A 292 12.42 -14.45 -16.94
N THR A 293 12.32 -15.29 -17.96
CA THR A 293 11.11 -15.48 -18.75
C THR A 293 10.74 -16.96 -18.79
N PHE A 294 9.50 -17.32 -18.46
CA PHE A 294 8.93 -18.62 -18.82
C PHE A 294 8.21 -18.54 -20.16
N CYS A 295 8.36 -19.59 -20.97
CA CYS A 295 7.60 -19.81 -22.18
C CYS A 295 7.37 -21.31 -22.42
N LEU A 296 6.48 -21.63 -23.36
CA LEU A 296 6.23 -23.02 -23.78
C LEU A 296 7.14 -23.38 -24.98
N ARG A 297 7.98 -24.41 -24.83
CA ARG A 297 8.81 -24.96 -25.90
C ARG A 297 8.75 -26.48 -25.94
N ASP A 298 8.60 -27.03 -27.10
CA ASP A 298 8.53 -28.49 -27.31
C ASP A 298 7.57 -29.20 -26.34
N GLY A 299 6.44 -28.53 -26.02
CA GLY A 299 5.43 -29.03 -25.11
C GLY A 299 5.83 -29.02 -23.62
N LYS A 300 6.86 -28.26 -23.24
CA LYS A 300 7.31 -28.07 -21.84
C LYS A 300 7.44 -26.61 -21.48
N VAL A 301 7.22 -26.29 -20.21
CA VAL A 301 7.53 -24.97 -19.66
C VAL A 301 9.05 -24.87 -19.50
N GLU A 302 9.63 -23.85 -20.13
CA GLU A 302 11.06 -23.59 -20.10
C GLU A 302 11.33 -22.21 -19.47
N PHE A 303 12.32 -22.16 -18.56
CA PHE A 303 12.80 -20.90 -17.97
C PHE A 303 14.02 -20.40 -18.72
N LEU A 304 13.88 -19.29 -19.41
CA LEU A 304 14.94 -18.65 -20.18
C LEU A 304 15.54 -17.52 -19.34
N ASN A 305 16.85 -17.54 -19.15
CA ASN A 305 17.53 -16.53 -18.35
C ASN A 305 18.98 -16.34 -18.81
N ASP A 306 19.23 -15.28 -19.57
CA ASP A 306 20.58 -14.83 -19.81
C ASP A 306 21.14 -14.12 -18.56
N GLU A 307 21.92 -14.84 -17.76
CA GLU A 307 22.53 -14.31 -16.54
C GLU A 307 23.55 -13.20 -16.82
N SER A 308 24.06 -13.07 -18.05
CA SER A 308 25.02 -12.04 -18.45
C SER A 308 24.38 -10.66 -18.68
N ALA A 309 23.06 -10.61 -18.88
CA ALA A 309 22.33 -9.40 -19.25
C ALA A 309 22.25 -8.34 -18.13
N GLY A 310 22.55 -8.71 -16.88
CA GLY A 310 22.55 -7.81 -15.74
C GLY A 310 21.16 -7.36 -15.29
N ILE A 311 21.07 -6.14 -14.81
CA ILE A 311 19.83 -5.51 -14.30
C ILE A 311 19.72 -4.06 -14.78
N ILE A 312 18.51 -3.52 -14.83
CA ILE A 312 18.28 -2.10 -15.06
C ILE A 312 18.47 -1.35 -13.73
N PRO A 313 19.40 -0.39 -13.64
CA PRO A 313 19.57 0.43 -12.43
C PRO A 313 18.35 1.33 -12.16
N GLN A 314 18.03 1.56 -10.88
CA GLN A 314 16.87 2.37 -10.48
C GLN A 314 16.89 3.81 -11.06
N LYS A 315 18.06 4.38 -11.29
CA LYS A 315 18.23 5.69 -11.94
C LYS A 315 17.81 5.72 -13.41
N GLU A 316 17.71 4.56 -14.07
CA GLU A 316 17.37 4.42 -15.49
C GLU A 316 15.90 4.06 -15.74
N ILE A 317 15.11 3.81 -14.70
CA ILE A 317 13.69 3.45 -14.82
C ILE A 317 12.83 4.61 -15.37
N GLY A 318 13.31 5.85 -15.25
CA GLY A 318 12.54 7.02 -15.67
C GLY A 318 11.58 7.51 -14.60
N VAL A 319 10.56 8.22 -15.02
CA VAL A 319 9.50 8.77 -14.16
C VAL A 319 8.21 8.04 -14.47
N PRO A 320 7.43 7.61 -13.46
CA PRO A 320 6.11 7.02 -13.71
C PRO A 320 5.25 7.93 -14.59
N ASP A 321 4.66 7.36 -15.63
CA ASP A 321 3.82 8.09 -16.58
C ASP A 321 2.34 7.78 -16.33
N TYR A 322 1.57 8.81 -15.95
CA TYR A 322 0.14 8.72 -15.64
C TYR A 322 -0.76 9.06 -16.85
N SER A 323 -0.18 9.37 -18.01
CA SER A 323 -0.96 9.62 -19.22
C SER A 323 -1.80 8.38 -19.59
N ASP A 324 -2.87 8.59 -20.36
CA ASP A 324 -3.87 7.59 -20.79
C ASP A 324 -4.80 7.10 -19.67
N LEU A 325 -4.48 7.31 -18.38
CA LEU A 325 -5.33 6.90 -17.27
C LEU A 325 -6.46 7.91 -16.99
N LEU A 326 -7.60 7.39 -16.59
CA LEU A 326 -8.81 8.18 -16.26
C LEU A 326 -8.74 8.70 -14.81
N LEU A 327 -7.73 9.54 -14.49
CA LEU A 327 -7.38 9.94 -13.12
C LEU A 327 -8.55 10.59 -12.34
N ASP A 328 -9.43 11.31 -13.03
CA ASP A 328 -10.63 11.94 -12.46
C ASP A 328 -11.80 10.96 -12.21
N ARG A 329 -11.65 9.70 -12.65
CA ARG A 329 -12.71 8.69 -12.60
C ARG A 329 -12.54 7.67 -11.47
N TYR A 330 -11.38 7.64 -10.79
CA TYR A 330 -11.19 6.80 -9.61
C TYR A 330 -12.16 7.17 -8.50
N ILE A 331 -12.59 6.18 -7.72
CA ILE A 331 -13.61 6.34 -6.67
C ILE A 331 -13.01 6.14 -5.29
N SER A 332 -13.43 6.95 -4.33
CA SER A 332 -13.01 6.88 -2.94
C SER A 332 -14.05 6.12 -2.12
N VAL A 333 -13.72 4.92 -1.67
CA VAL A 333 -14.56 4.05 -0.85
C VAL A 333 -14.03 3.96 0.58
N ILE A 334 -14.89 3.72 1.56
CA ILE A 334 -14.51 3.48 2.95
C ILE A 334 -15.04 2.11 3.36
N GLU A 335 -14.24 1.07 3.15
CA GLU A 335 -14.61 -0.32 3.47
C GLU A 335 -14.63 -0.57 4.98
N ILE A 336 -13.69 0.04 5.71
CA ILE A 336 -13.58 -0.07 7.17
C ILE A 336 -13.43 1.32 7.78
N VAL A 337 -14.29 1.63 8.74
CA VAL A 337 -14.15 2.87 9.52
C VAL A 337 -12.89 2.79 10.38
N ASN A 338 -11.90 3.57 10.01
CA ASN A 338 -10.59 3.59 10.63
C ASN A 338 -10.08 5.03 10.74
N PRO A 339 -9.41 5.44 11.84
CA PRO A 339 -8.86 6.79 11.99
C PRO A 339 -7.94 7.23 10.84
N MET A 340 -7.35 6.26 10.14
CA MET A 340 -6.43 6.49 9.02
C MET A 340 -7.01 6.10 7.65
N HIS A 341 -8.34 5.96 7.51
CA HIS A 341 -8.97 5.52 6.26
C HIS A 341 -8.59 6.36 5.04
N LYS A 342 -8.35 7.67 5.22
CA LYS A 342 -7.90 8.57 4.14
C LYS A 342 -6.56 8.19 3.51
N LEU A 343 -5.77 7.38 4.18
CA LEU A 343 -4.50 6.87 3.63
C LEU A 343 -4.72 5.63 2.76
N TRP A 344 -5.72 4.80 3.08
CA TRP A 344 -5.92 3.51 2.43
C TRP A 344 -6.89 3.58 1.25
N SER A 345 -8.07 4.12 1.46
CA SER A 345 -9.20 3.95 0.55
C SER A 345 -9.75 5.25 -0.04
N ASP A 346 -9.42 6.39 0.54
CA ASP A 346 -10.01 7.69 0.20
C ASP A 346 -9.04 8.64 -0.53
N GLY A 347 -7.74 8.44 -0.37
CA GLY A 347 -6.73 9.34 -0.92
C GLY A 347 -6.38 9.04 -2.38
N ARG A 348 -6.22 10.10 -3.18
CA ARG A 348 -5.63 10.02 -4.53
C ARG A 348 -4.13 10.21 -4.44
N TRP A 349 -3.43 9.13 -4.06
CA TRP A 349 -2.01 9.17 -3.81
C TRP A 349 -1.21 8.86 -5.07
N ASN A 350 -0.28 9.75 -5.41
CA ASN A 350 0.80 9.43 -6.33
C ASN A 350 1.70 8.37 -5.70
N LYS A 351 1.97 7.29 -6.41
CA LYS A 351 2.77 6.17 -5.90
C LYS A 351 4.20 6.24 -6.42
N LEU A 352 5.16 6.34 -5.49
CA LEU A 352 6.59 6.34 -5.79
C LEU A 352 7.33 5.36 -4.89
N THR A 353 8.52 4.94 -5.34
CA THR A 353 9.48 4.16 -4.56
C THR A 353 10.74 4.97 -4.29
N LEU A 354 11.26 4.87 -3.09
CA LEU A 354 12.55 5.45 -2.69
C LEU A 354 13.71 4.53 -3.06
N ALA A 355 13.47 3.21 -3.00
CA ALA A 355 14.46 2.19 -3.28
C ALA A 355 13.79 0.94 -3.88
N HIS A 356 14.55 0.13 -4.59
CA HIS A 356 14.19 -1.25 -4.86
C HIS A 356 14.61 -2.13 -3.69
N GLY A 357 13.78 -3.09 -3.31
CA GLY A 357 14.08 -4.04 -2.25
C GLY A 357 14.07 -3.45 -0.83
N CYS A 358 14.34 -4.32 0.14
CA CYS A 358 14.36 -3.95 1.55
C CYS A 358 15.79 -3.79 2.06
N TYR A 359 16.14 -2.63 2.63
CA TYR A 359 17.49 -2.39 3.16
C TYR A 359 17.87 -3.29 4.34
N TRP A 360 16.88 -3.90 4.99
CA TRP A 360 17.12 -4.91 6.02
C TRP A 360 17.21 -6.32 5.44
N GLY A 361 16.14 -6.79 4.74
CA GLY A 361 16.10 -8.03 3.97
C GLY A 361 16.37 -9.32 4.75
N LYS A 362 16.27 -9.32 6.10
CA LYS A 362 16.69 -10.44 6.98
C LYS A 362 15.56 -11.07 7.78
N CYS A 363 14.34 -10.55 7.67
CA CYS A 363 13.22 -11.10 8.43
C CYS A 363 12.93 -12.53 7.98
N SER A 364 12.73 -13.43 8.95
CA SER A 364 12.56 -14.85 8.67
C SER A 364 11.21 -15.19 8.03
N PHE A 365 10.23 -14.30 8.08
CA PHE A 365 8.93 -14.46 7.45
C PHE A 365 8.81 -13.80 6.06
N CYS A 366 9.75 -12.92 5.68
CA CYS A 366 9.73 -12.29 4.37
C CYS A 366 10.33 -13.19 3.29
N ASP A 367 9.92 -12.99 2.03
CA ASP A 367 10.43 -13.71 0.85
C ASP A 367 11.86 -13.28 0.49
N GLY A 368 12.77 -13.36 1.47
CA GLY A 368 14.15 -12.89 1.38
C GLY A 368 15.01 -13.57 0.32
N SER A 369 14.53 -14.65 -0.28
CA SER A 369 15.19 -15.30 -1.44
C SER A 369 14.86 -14.62 -2.76
N LEU A 370 13.77 -13.84 -2.83
CA LEU A 370 13.32 -13.17 -4.04
C LEU A 370 13.97 -11.80 -4.22
N ASP A 371 14.16 -11.40 -5.46
CA ASP A 371 14.93 -10.21 -5.83
C ASP A 371 14.29 -8.91 -5.30
N TYR A 372 12.97 -8.82 -5.32
CA TYR A 372 12.25 -7.63 -4.84
C TYR A 372 12.43 -7.33 -3.34
N ILE A 373 12.90 -8.31 -2.55
CA ILE A 373 13.31 -8.12 -1.14
C ILE A 373 14.84 -8.05 -1.03
N ARG A 374 15.54 -9.01 -1.69
CA ARG A 374 16.98 -9.24 -1.49
C ARG A 374 17.85 -8.15 -2.07
N ARG A 375 17.51 -7.63 -3.24
CA ARG A 375 18.31 -6.62 -3.93
C ARG A 375 17.93 -5.23 -3.44
N TYR A 376 18.75 -4.65 -2.60
CA TYR A 376 18.54 -3.27 -2.15
C TYR A 376 19.31 -2.28 -3.04
N GLU A 377 18.58 -1.35 -3.67
CA GLU A 377 19.12 -0.31 -4.53
C GLU A 377 18.35 1.01 -4.30
N PRO A 378 18.90 1.97 -3.52
CA PRO A 378 18.26 3.25 -3.28
C PRO A 378 18.38 4.19 -4.49
N ASN A 379 17.35 4.99 -4.71
CA ASN A 379 17.43 6.13 -5.64
C ASN A 379 18.21 7.28 -5.01
N GLU A 380 18.84 8.10 -5.85
CA GLU A 380 19.39 9.38 -5.41
C GLU A 380 18.26 10.34 -5.00
N VAL A 381 18.49 11.09 -3.92
CA VAL A 381 17.48 12.03 -3.37
C VAL A 381 17.01 13.02 -4.44
N LYS A 382 17.93 13.55 -5.24
CA LYS A 382 17.58 14.45 -6.34
C LYS A 382 16.61 13.81 -7.32
N THR A 383 16.85 12.57 -7.71
CA THR A 383 15.98 11.80 -8.62
C THR A 383 14.59 11.60 -8.02
N ILE A 384 14.51 11.28 -6.72
CA ILE A 384 13.22 11.11 -6.03
C ILE A 384 12.40 12.40 -6.10
N VAL A 385 13.00 13.53 -5.73
CA VAL A 385 12.29 14.81 -5.68
C VAL A 385 11.98 15.35 -7.10
N ASP A 386 12.88 15.12 -8.08
CA ASP A 386 12.61 15.41 -9.51
C ASP A 386 11.38 14.62 -10.01
N ARG A 387 11.25 13.33 -9.62
CA ARG A 387 10.08 12.49 -9.93
C ARG A 387 8.83 13.03 -9.26
N MET A 388 8.91 13.47 -8.00
CA MET A 388 7.77 14.09 -7.31
C MET A 388 7.24 15.30 -8.08
N GLU A 389 8.11 16.23 -8.48
CA GLU A 389 7.72 17.43 -9.23
C GLU A 389 7.07 17.08 -10.58
N GLN A 390 7.65 16.10 -11.30
CA GLN A 390 7.13 15.69 -12.60
C GLN A 390 5.79 14.98 -12.48
N VAL A 391 5.60 14.13 -11.48
CA VAL A 391 4.32 13.45 -11.24
C VAL A 391 3.26 14.45 -10.79
N MET A 392 3.58 15.43 -9.93
CA MET A 392 2.67 16.52 -9.59
C MET A 392 2.21 17.30 -10.82
N ALA A 393 3.11 17.56 -11.75
CA ALA A 393 2.77 18.25 -13.01
C ALA A 393 1.82 17.41 -13.90
N GLN A 394 1.93 16.09 -13.88
CA GLN A 394 1.05 15.19 -14.64
C GLN A 394 -0.33 15.05 -14.01
N THR A 395 -0.40 14.88 -12.67
CA THR A 395 -1.62 14.50 -11.97
C THR A 395 -2.38 15.68 -11.37
N GLY A 396 -1.70 16.80 -11.12
CA GLY A 396 -2.23 17.94 -10.35
C GLY A 396 -2.32 17.68 -8.85
N GLU A 397 -1.88 16.50 -8.35
CA GLU A 397 -2.01 16.08 -6.96
C GLU A 397 -0.65 16.16 -6.23
N GLY A 398 -0.64 16.78 -5.03
CA GLY A 398 0.55 16.92 -4.19
C GLY A 398 0.67 15.87 -3.09
N GLY A 399 -0.12 14.80 -3.15
CA GLY A 399 -0.10 13.70 -2.19
C GLY A 399 0.74 12.52 -2.69
N PHE A 400 1.61 11.94 -1.83
CA PHE A 400 2.47 10.82 -2.18
C PHE A 400 2.36 9.66 -1.19
N HIS A 401 2.25 8.46 -1.72
CA HIS A 401 2.46 7.21 -0.99
C HIS A 401 3.76 6.56 -1.48
N PHE A 402 4.75 6.48 -0.60
CA PHE A 402 5.97 5.72 -0.86
C PHE A 402 5.71 4.24 -0.58
N VAL A 403 5.67 3.44 -1.67
CA VAL A 403 5.26 2.02 -1.65
C VAL A 403 6.42 1.07 -1.39
N ASP A 404 7.49 1.56 -0.77
CA ASP A 404 8.64 0.76 -0.38
C ASP A 404 8.27 -0.31 0.66
N GLU A 405 8.99 -1.42 0.69
CA GLU A 405 8.88 -2.43 1.76
C GLU A 405 9.25 -1.83 3.12
N ALA A 406 10.28 -0.99 3.14
CA ALA A 406 10.67 -0.18 4.28
C ALA A 406 11.54 0.99 3.84
N ALA A 407 11.11 2.21 4.06
CA ALA A 407 11.85 3.42 3.72
C ALA A 407 13.06 3.63 4.65
N PRO A 408 14.30 3.78 4.12
CA PRO A 408 15.48 3.96 4.95
C PRO A 408 15.49 5.32 5.65
N PRO A 409 15.74 5.41 6.97
CA PRO A 409 15.71 6.67 7.72
C PRO A 409 16.66 7.74 7.18
N ALA A 410 17.85 7.35 6.72
CA ALA A 410 18.83 8.27 6.15
C ALA A 410 18.33 8.90 4.84
N LEU A 411 17.70 8.09 3.98
CA LEU A 411 17.14 8.56 2.71
C LEU A 411 15.94 9.48 2.94
N LEU A 412 15.04 9.12 3.88
CA LEU A 412 13.93 9.97 4.29
C LEU A 412 14.39 11.33 4.83
N LYS A 413 15.47 11.36 5.61
CA LYS A 413 16.08 12.60 6.12
C LYS A 413 16.51 13.51 4.98
N GLU A 414 17.29 12.99 4.05
CA GLU A 414 17.83 13.79 2.93
C GLU A 414 16.70 14.21 1.97
N MET A 415 15.71 13.35 1.72
CA MET A 415 14.50 13.70 0.95
C MET A 415 13.72 14.85 1.62
N ALA A 416 13.52 14.77 2.93
CA ALA A 416 12.82 15.82 3.68
C ALA A 416 13.53 17.18 3.57
N LEU A 417 14.86 17.18 3.67
CA LEU A 417 15.68 18.41 3.48
C LEU A 417 15.53 18.95 2.06
N GLU A 418 15.54 18.09 1.05
CA GLU A 418 15.43 18.52 -0.35
C GLU A 418 14.02 19.05 -0.68
N ILE A 419 12.95 18.43 -0.15
CA ILE A 419 11.58 18.94 -0.25
C ILE A 419 11.49 20.36 0.32
N LEU A 420 12.07 20.59 1.49
CA LEU A 420 12.09 21.90 2.14
C LEU A 420 12.91 22.92 1.35
N ARG A 421 14.11 22.55 0.82
CA ARG A 421 14.94 23.43 -0.02
C ARG A 421 14.21 23.88 -1.28
N ARG A 422 13.50 22.97 -1.94
CA ARG A 422 12.71 23.28 -3.14
C ARG A 422 11.37 23.94 -2.80
N ARG A 423 11.01 24.03 -1.52
CA ARG A 423 9.75 24.60 -1.03
C ARG A 423 8.53 23.93 -1.65
N LEU A 424 8.59 22.61 -1.83
CA LEU A 424 7.48 21.85 -2.38
C LEU A 424 6.33 21.77 -1.37
N THR A 425 5.12 22.04 -1.86
CA THR A 425 3.90 21.87 -1.06
C THR A 425 3.34 20.48 -1.31
N VAL A 426 3.73 19.54 -0.46
CA VAL A 426 3.38 18.13 -0.56
C VAL A 426 2.94 17.56 0.78
N VAL A 427 2.16 16.49 0.72
CA VAL A 427 1.92 15.59 1.85
C VAL A 427 2.34 14.18 1.44
N TRP A 428 2.90 13.43 2.39
CA TRP A 428 3.36 12.08 2.08
C TRP A 428 3.27 11.14 3.27
N TRP A 429 3.23 9.85 2.96
CA TRP A 429 3.29 8.76 3.92
C TRP A 429 3.97 7.53 3.30
N GLY A 430 4.37 6.56 4.12
CA GLY A 430 5.02 5.35 3.64
C GLY A 430 5.34 4.36 4.74
N ASN A 431 5.88 3.21 4.34
CA ASN A 431 6.25 2.14 5.24
C ASN A 431 7.64 2.35 5.83
N ILE A 432 7.78 2.08 7.11
CA ILE A 432 9.04 2.18 7.85
C ILE A 432 9.28 0.93 8.70
N ARG A 433 10.50 0.81 9.25
CA ARG A 433 10.79 -0.05 10.39
C ARG A 433 11.02 0.83 11.61
N PHE A 434 10.43 0.50 12.74
CA PHE A 434 10.56 1.28 13.98
C PHE A 434 11.97 1.16 14.57
N GLU A 435 12.90 1.98 14.08
CA GLU A 435 14.32 1.93 14.43
C GLU A 435 14.73 3.08 15.32
N ARG A 436 15.83 2.87 16.04
CA ARG A 436 16.45 3.89 16.89
C ARG A 436 16.83 5.18 16.14
N ALA A 437 16.99 5.11 14.82
CA ALA A 437 17.29 6.26 13.98
C ALA A 437 16.18 7.33 13.98
N TYR A 438 14.91 6.93 14.22
CA TYR A 438 13.79 7.85 14.31
C TYR A 438 13.75 8.60 15.64
N THR A 439 14.70 9.55 15.79
CA THR A 439 14.71 10.49 16.91
C THR A 439 13.60 11.52 16.79
N ARG A 440 13.26 12.19 17.89
CA ARG A 440 12.24 13.27 17.89
C ARG A 440 12.58 14.39 16.88
N ASP A 441 13.86 14.71 16.73
CA ASP A 441 14.31 15.74 15.78
C ASP A 441 14.15 15.29 14.33
N LEU A 442 14.48 14.02 14.02
CA LEU A 442 14.19 13.48 12.69
C LEU A 442 12.68 13.50 12.40
N CYS A 443 11.85 13.06 13.35
CA CYS A 443 10.39 13.10 13.17
C CYS A 443 9.87 14.53 12.95
N ARG A 444 10.42 15.55 13.63
CA ARG A 444 10.12 16.98 13.36
C ARG A 444 10.47 17.40 11.95
N LEU A 445 11.65 16.98 11.45
CA LEU A 445 12.07 17.25 10.08
C LEU A 445 11.12 16.58 9.06
N LEU A 446 10.78 15.31 9.27
CA LEU A 446 9.83 14.60 8.41
C LEU A 446 8.46 15.30 8.42
N LYS A 447 7.96 15.70 9.59
CA LYS A 447 6.70 16.46 9.71
C LYS A 447 6.76 17.78 8.94
N ALA A 448 7.85 18.53 9.06
CA ALA A 448 8.04 19.80 8.37
C ALA A 448 8.04 19.64 6.84
N SER A 449 8.52 18.50 6.33
CA SER A 449 8.53 18.18 4.88
C SER A 449 7.20 17.62 4.35
N GLY A 450 6.16 17.54 5.20
CA GLY A 450 4.84 17.07 4.78
C GLY A 450 4.51 15.62 5.14
N CYS A 451 5.33 14.92 5.95
CA CYS A 451 4.97 13.59 6.45
C CYS A 451 3.74 13.67 7.34
N ILE A 452 2.68 12.94 6.99
CA ILE A 452 1.42 12.91 7.75
C ILE A 452 1.24 11.61 8.50
N ALA A 453 1.82 10.53 8.00
CA ALA A 453 1.68 9.21 8.59
C ALA A 453 2.84 8.28 8.22
N VAL A 454 3.01 7.25 9.03
CA VAL A 454 3.88 6.11 8.76
C VAL A 454 3.18 4.81 9.10
N SER A 455 3.49 3.75 8.34
CA SER A 455 3.10 2.38 8.66
C SER A 455 4.34 1.57 9.01
N GLY A 456 4.25 0.66 9.97
CA GLY A 456 5.38 -0.17 10.31
C GLY A 456 5.00 -1.47 11.01
N GLY A 457 5.85 -2.49 10.85
CA GLY A 457 5.65 -3.77 11.51
C GLY A 457 6.06 -3.71 12.97
N VAL A 458 5.07 -3.81 13.87
CA VAL A 458 5.26 -4.16 15.28
C VAL A 458 5.43 -5.67 15.39
N GLU A 459 4.76 -6.41 14.53
CA GLU A 459 4.66 -7.86 14.46
C GLU A 459 4.14 -8.40 15.81
N VAL A 460 4.98 -9.10 16.54
CA VAL A 460 4.66 -9.61 17.88
C VAL A 460 5.38 -8.77 18.93
N ALA A 461 4.67 -8.26 19.93
CA ALA A 461 5.27 -7.45 20.98
C ALA A 461 5.99 -8.29 22.04
N SER A 462 6.90 -9.16 21.58
CA SER A 462 7.77 -10.04 22.38
C SER A 462 9.19 -10.00 21.80
N ASP A 463 10.18 -9.56 22.62
CA ASP A 463 11.58 -9.51 22.17
C ASP A 463 12.14 -10.89 21.80
N ARG A 464 11.65 -11.98 22.43
CA ARG A 464 12.00 -13.35 22.03
C ARG A 464 11.54 -13.66 20.62
N VAL A 465 10.27 -13.39 20.32
CA VAL A 465 9.70 -13.67 18.99
C VAL A 465 10.27 -12.70 17.95
N LEU A 466 10.48 -11.43 18.27
CA LEU A 466 11.18 -10.45 17.39
C LEU A 466 12.60 -10.92 17.06
N GLY A 467 13.29 -11.59 18.01
CA GLY A 467 14.58 -12.24 17.79
C GLY A 467 14.50 -13.41 16.81
N LEU A 468 13.49 -14.29 16.94
CA LEU A 468 13.24 -15.39 15.99
C LEU A 468 12.88 -14.90 14.59
N ILE A 469 12.06 -13.87 14.52
CA ILE A 469 11.71 -13.16 13.28
C ILE A 469 12.95 -12.51 12.65
N ASN A 470 14.02 -12.27 13.40
CA ASN A 470 15.20 -11.52 12.98
C ASN A 470 14.84 -10.09 12.50
N LYS A 471 13.86 -9.48 13.19
CA LYS A 471 13.38 -8.12 12.84
C LYS A 471 14.47 -7.07 13.03
N GLY A 472 15.43 -7.28 13.94
CA GLY A 472 16.54 -6.36 14.21
C GLY A 472 16.14 -5.09 14.96
N VAL A 473 14.97 -5.11 15.60
CA VAL A 473 14.47 -4.04 16.49
C VAL A 473 13.97 -4.67 17.79
N THR A 474 14.01 -3.91 18.88
CA THR A 474 13.44 -4.29 20.18
C THR A 474 12.13 -3.57 20.42
N LEU A 475 11.34 -4.09 21.34
CA LEU A 475 10.07 -3.48 21.76
C LEU A 475 10.29 -2.06 22.32
N GLU A 476 11.40 -1.83 23.01
CA GLU A 476 11.78 -0.50 23.50
C GLU A 476 12.03 0.50 22.35
N GLN A 477 12.82 0.09 21.34
CA GLN A 477 13.10 0.94 20.17
C GLN A 477 11.82 1.28 19.40
N LEU A 478 10.94 0.28 19.23
CA LEU A 478 9.63 0.43 18.60
C LEU A 478 8.78 1.46 19.35
N THR A 479 8.63 1.27 20.66
CA THR A 479 7.83 2.15 21.54
C THR A 479 8.33 3.60 21.47
N ARG A 480 9.63 3.82 21.56
CA ARG A 480 10.24 5.15 21.47
C ARG A 480 10.02 5.80 20.10
N SER A 481 10.24 5.04 19.03
CA SER A 481 10.01 5.54 17.67
C SER A 481 8.55 5.95 17.45
N ALA A 482 7.60 5.11 17.87
CA ALA A 482 6.18 5.42 17.78
C ALA A 482 5.81 6.70 18.58
N ASN A 483 6.31 6.83 19.82
CA ASN A 483 6.15 8.05 20.63
C ASN A 483 6.75 9.30 19.96
N HIS A 484 7.91 9.18 19.29
CA HIS A 484 8.51 10.32 18.57
C HIS A 484 7.68 10.77 17.38
N PHE A 485 7.15 9.84 16.58
CA PHE A 485 6.25 10.15 15.47
C PHE A 485 4.97 10.82 15.96
N THR A 486 4.26 10.22 16.91
CA THR A 486 2.98 10.74 17.39
C THR A 486 3.16 12.04 18.16
N GLY A 487 4.23 12.19 18.96
CA GLY A 487 4.60 13.41 19.64
C GLY A 487 4.93 14.60 18.71
N THR A 488 5.14 14.36 17.41
CA THR A 488 5.30 15.39 16.37
C THR A 488 4.06 15.55 15.48
N GLY A 489 2.98 14.81 15.77
CA GLY A 489 1.73 14.86 15.02
C GLY A 489 1.76 14.08 13.70
N ILE A 490 2.61 13.03 13.60
CA ILE A 490 2.60 12.05 12.52
C ILE A 490 1.81 10.84 12.99
N MET A 491 0.80 10.43 12.23
CA MET A 491 0.00 9.25 12.55
C MET A 491 0.81 7.96 12.38
N VAL A 492 0.51 6.95 13.18
CA VAL A 492 1.21 5.65 13.14
C VAL A 492 0.20 4.53 12.96
N HIS A 493 0.41 3.71 11.91
CA HIS A 493 -0.26 2.44 11.70
C HIS A 493 0.68 1.28 12.05
N ALA A 494 0.17 0.27 12.74
CA ALA A 494 0.92 -0.90 13.19
C ALA A 494 0.46 -2.17 12.45
N TYR A 495 1.36 -2.82 11.72
CA TYR A 495 1.15 -4.20 11.30
C TYR A 495 1.46 -5.12 12.48
N LEU A 496 0.48 -5.90 12.87
CA LEU A 496 0.53 -6.83 14.00
C LEU A 496 0.41 -8.27 13.47
N MET A 497 1.17 -9.18 14.06
CA MET A 497 1.16 -10.59 13.69
C MET A 497 0.98 -11.45 14.93
N TYR A 498 0.35 -12.61 14.77
CA TYR A 498 0.24 -13.64 15.81
C TYR A 498 0.37 -15.04 15.19
N GLY A 499 0.75 -16.01 15.99
CA GLY A 499 0.93 -17.39 15.55
C GLY A 499 2.22 -17.61 14.76
N PHE A 500 3.27 -16.80 15.00
CA PHE A 500 4.60 -17.11 14.50
C PHE A 500 5.11 -18.42 15.10
N PRO A 501 5.85 -19.27 14.37
CA PRO A 501 6.33 -20.56 14.89
C PRO A 501 6.96 -20.46 16.27
N THR A 502 6.54 -21.35 17.18
CA THR A 502 6.91 -21.40 18.59
C THR A 502 6.36 -20.28 19.48
N GLU A 503 5.59 -19.33 18.94
CA GLU A 503 4.89 -18.35 19.76
C GLU A 503 3.88 -19.05 20.67
N THR A 504 3.89 -18.69 21.93
CA THR A 504 2.96 -19.26 22.94
C THR A 504 1.70 -18.40 23.05
N THR A 505 0.58 -18.99 23.47
CA THR A 505 -0.65 -18.25 23.78
C THR A 505 -0.39 -17.13 24.81
N GLN A 506 0.52 -17.34 25.78
CA GLN A 506 0.91 -16.30 26.74
C GLN A 506 1.55 -15.09 26.03
N GLU A 507 2.44 -15.31 25.08
CA GLU A 507 3.10 -14.23 24.35
C GLU A 507 2.12 -13.46 23.48
N THR A 508 1.15 -14.12 22.85
CA THR A 508 0.09 -13.44 22.10
C THR A 508 -0.78 -12.58 23.02
N VAL A 509 -1.14 -13.06 24.20
CA VAL A 509 -1.92 -12.28 25.18
C VAL A 509 -1.09 -11.11 25.74
N ASP A 510 0.18 -11.32 26.01
CA ASP A 510 1.10 -10.27 26.45
C ASP A 510 1.32 -9.23 25.33
N SER A 511 1.41 -9.66 24.08
CA SER A 511 1.47 -8.78 22.91
C SER A 511 0.20 -7.91 22.79
N LEU A 512 -0.98 -8.49 23.02
CA LEU A 512 -2.22 -7.73 23.04
C LEU A 512 -2.22 -6.68 24.16
N GLU A 513 -1.73 -6.99 25.35
CA GLU A 513 -1.63 -6.00 26.44
C GLU A 513 -0.69 -4.85 26.09
N VAL A 514 0.46 -5.14 25.46
CA VAL A 514 1.36 -4.08 24.96
C VAL A 514 0.66 -3.21 23.92
N VAL A 515 -0.04 -3.82 22.97
CA VAL A 515 -0.82 -3.10 21.94
C VAL A 515 -1.91 -2.23 22.58
N ARG A 516 -2.63 -2.74 23.61
CA ARG A 516 -3.60 -1.96 24.38
C ARG A 516 -2.96 -0.71 24.97
N GLN A 517 -1.79 -0.84 25.62
CA GLN A 517 -1.07 0.28 26.22
C GLN A 517 -0.55 1.27 25.16
N LEU A 518 -0.10 0.79 23.98
CA LEU A 518 0.31 1.66 22.87
C LEU A 518 -0.85 2.53 22.37
N PHE A 519 -2.06 1.97 22.24
CA PHE A 519 -3.26 2.72 21.88
C PHE A 519 -3.70 3.68 22.98
N GLU A 520 -3.72 3.22 24.25
CA GLU A 520 -4.10 4.04 25.40
C GLU A 520 -3.22 5.28 25.54
N LEU A 521 -1.92 5.15 25.25
CA LEU A 521 -0.96 6.27 25.28
C LEU A 521 -0.95 7.09 23.96
N GLY A 522 -1.72 6.71 22.96
CA GLY A 522 -1.77 7.38 21.67
C GLY A 522 -0.47 7.23 20.84
N TYR A 523 0.32 6.18 21.07
CA TYR A 523 1.56 5.93 20.30
C TYR A 523 1.28 5.23 18.97
N ILE A 524 0.13 4.59 18.82
CA ILE A 524 -0.40 4.09 17.55
C ILE A 524 -1.85 4.53 17.39
N HIS A 525 -2.29 4.77 16.15
CA HIS A 525 -3.64 5.25 15.83
C HIS A 525 -4.49 4.18 15.18
N SER A 526 -3.84 3.24 14.51
CA SER A 526 -4.50 2.21 13.73
C SER A 526 -3.60 0.95 13.72
N GLY A 527 -4.20 -0.19 13.49
CA GLY A 527 -3.47 -1.44 13.35
C GLY A 527 -4.30 -2.52 12.68
N PHE A 528 -3.64 -3.60 12.34
CA PHE A 528 -4.28 -4.80 11.79
C PHE A 528 -3.55 -6.05 12.28
N TRP A 529 -4.29 -7.05 12.77
CA TRP A 529 -3.76 -8.35 13.15
C TRP A 529 -3.78 -9.31 11.96
N HIS A 530 -2.60 -9.81 11.59
CA HIS A 530 -2.44 -10.90 10.63
C HIS A 530 -2.07 -12.18 11.36
N ARG A 531 -2.70 -13.30 11.00
CA ARG A 531 -2.15 -14.59 11.36
C ARG A 531 -0.90 -14.84 10.52
N PHE A 532 0.15 -15.37 11.13
CA PHE A 532 1.35 -15.76 10.40
C PHE A 532 1.01 -16.76 9.28
N ALA A 533 1.46 -16.48 8.07
CA ALA A 533 1.45 -17.39 6.93
C ALA A 533 2.89 -17.73 6.56
N MET A 534 3.20 -19.01 6.44
CA MET A 534 4.51 -19.46 5.98
C MET A 534 4.55 -19.32 4.47
N THR A 535 5.46 -18.50 3.95
CA THR A 535 5.65 -18.39 2.49
C THR A 535 6.79 -19.28 2.00
N ALA A 536 6.64 -19.82 0.80
CA ALA A 536 7.59 -20.76 0.19
C ALA A 536 9.01 -20.18 0.02
N HIS A 537 9.11 -18.86 -0.11
CA HIS A 537 10.36 -18.13 -0.40
C HIS A 537 10.98 -17.48 0.84
N SER A 538 10.32 -17.60 2.00
CA SER A 538 10.83 -17.09 3.28
C SER A 538 11.84 -18.08 3.91
N PRO A 539 12.75 -17.60 4.79
CA PRO A 539 13.61 -18.48 5.59
C PRO A 539 12.85 -19.57 6.37
N VAL A 540 11.63 -19.25 6.86
CA VAL A 540 10.78 -20.25 7.56
C VAL A 540 10.30 -21.32 6.58
N GLY A 541 9.85 -20.94 5.39
CA GLY A 541 9.39 -21.90 4.38
C GLY A 541 10.51 -22.72 3.74
N LEU A 542 11.71 -22.15 3.61
CA LEU A 542 12.88 -22.85 3.06
C LEU A 542 13.53 -23.83 4.07
N CYS A 543 13.42 -23.56 5.37
CA CYS A 543 14.04 -24.38 6.43
C CYS A 543 13.09 -24.51 7.63
N PRO A 544 11.87 -25.10 7.46
CA PRO A 544 10.82 -25.12 8.46
C PRO A 544 11.24 -25.79 9.77
N GLU A 545 12.07 -26.83 9.72
CA GLU A 545 12.57 -27.55 10.89
C GLU A 545 13.39 -26.66 11.85
N ARG A 546 14.06 -25.63 11.34
CA ARG A 546 14.80 -24.67 12.19
C ARG A 546 13.88 -23.81 13.05
N PHE A 547 12.61 -23.74 12.67
CA PHE A 547 11.57 -22.95 13.35
C PHE A 547 10.58 -23.84 14.10
N GLY A 548 10.88 -25.14 14.25
CA GLY A 548 10.02 -26.08 14.97
C GLY A 548 8.71 -26.40 14.26
N THR A 549 8.67 -26.26 12.95
CA THR A 549 7.50 -26.53 12.10
C THR A 549 7.70 -27.70 11.19
N ARG A 550 6.60 -28.29 10.73
CA ARG A 550 6.56 -29.35 9.73
C ARG A 550 5.58 -29.00 8.62
N VAL A 551 6.02 -29.04 7.37
CA VAL A 551 5.17 -28.84 6.21
C VAL A 551 4.16 -29.98 6.09
N THR A 552 2.90 -29.63 5.84
CA THR A 552 1.76 -30.57 5.72
C THR A 552 1.06 -30.49 4.37
N GLU A 553 1.67 -29.81 3.39
CA GLU A 553 1.10 -29.64 2.05
C GLU A 553 0.97 -30.97 1.30
N PRO A 554 -0.08 -31.13 0.43
CA PRO A 554 -0.10 -32.16 -0.58
C PRO A 554 1.04 -31.95 -1.59
N PRO A 555 1.38 -32.99 -2.41
CA PRO A 555 2.35 -32.82 -3.47
C PRO A 555 1.99 -31.64 -4.39
N PHE A 556 2.98 -30.84 -4.76
CA PHE A 556 2.81 -29.68 -5.63
C PHE A 556 2.27 -30.08 -7.01
N GLY A 557 1.16 -29.50 -7.42
CA GLY A 557 0.46 -29.79 -8.67
C GLY A 557 0.96 -29.02 -9.90
N GLY A 558 2.05 -28.25 -9.79
CA GLY A 558 2.73 -27.61 -10.92
C GLY A 558 2.21 -26.21 -11.29
N PHE A 559 1.39 -25.56 -10.47
CA PHE A 559 0.84 -24.25 -10.78
C PHE A 559 1.38 -23.14 -9.87
N ALA A 560 0.68 -22.78 -8.80
CA ALA A 560 1.05 -21.68 -7.91
C ALA A 560 1.49 -22.19 -6.53
N ARG A 561 2.45 -21.52 -5.92
CA ARG A 561 2.93 -21.86 -4.59
C ARG A 561 3.49 -20.63 -3.89
N ASN A 562 2.80 -20.18 -2.87
CA ASN A 562 3.30 -19.14 -1.98
C ASN A 562 3.02 -19.51 -0.52
N ASP A 563 1.75 -19.55 -0.08
CA ASP A 563 1.41 -19.96 1.28
C ASP A 563 1.59 -21.47 1.43
N VAL A 564 2.40 -21.88 2.39
CA VAL A 564 2.76 -23.27 2.67
C VAL A 564 2.01 -23.74 3.92
N ALA A 565 1.19 -24.78 3.80
CA ALA A 565 0.52 -25.37 4.95
C ALA A 565 1.52 -26.06 5.87
N PHE A 566 1.45 -25.77 7.16
CA PHE A 566 2.37 -26.30 8.15
C PHE A 566 1.70 -26.60 9.48
N GLU A 567 2.34 -27.42 10.29
CA GLU A 567 2.03 -27.67 11.69
C GLU A 567 3.14 -27.08 12.56
N ASP A 568 2.78 -26.27 13.55
CA ASP A 568 3.69 -25.81 14.60
C ASP A 568 3.78 -26.88 15.70
N LEU A 569 4.96 -27.41 15.93
CA LEU A 569 5.19 -28.52 16.86
C LEU A 569 5.33 -28.06 18.33
N GLN A 570 5.49 -26.76 18.58
CA GLN A 570 5.84 -26.20 19.89
C GLN A 570 5.04 -24.97 20.29
N GLY A 571 4.34 -24.35 19.34
CA GLY A 571 3.55 -23.13 19.56
C GLY A 571 2.22 -23.38 20.26
N GLY A 572 1.51 -22.28 20.54
CA GLY A 572 0.15 -22.32 21.07
C GLY A 572 -0.89 -22.62 20.00
N ASP A 573 -2.11 -22.95 20.43
CA ASP A 573 -3.27 -22.94 19.53
C ASP A 573 -3.74 -21.49 19.33
N HIS A 574 -3.50 -20.95 18.13
CA HIS A 574 -3.80 -19.57 17.78
C HIS A 574 -5.13 -19.43 17.00
N ASP A 575 -5.78 -20.53 16.64
CA ASP A 575 -6.98 -20.49 15.78
C ASP A 575 -8.16 -19.79 16.45
N GLU A 576 -8.30 -20.00 17.78
CA GLU A 576 -9.38 -19.39 18.56
C GLU A 576 -9.10 -17.93 18.96
N LEU A 577 -7.87 -17.43 18.78
CA LEU A 577 -7.48 -16.10 19.27
C LEU A 577 -7.84 -14.96 18.29
N GLY A 578 -7.90 -15.23 17.00
CA GLY A 578 -8.08 -14.21 15.97
C GLY A 578 -9.30 -13.32 16.15
N GLY A 579 -10.44 -13.91 16.54
CA GLY A 579 -11.69 -13.17 16.80
C GLY A 579 -11.56 -12.17 17.96
N GLY A 580 -10.90 -12.59 19.06
CA GLY A 580 -10.66 -11.73 20.22
C GLY A 580 -9.67 -10.60 19.93
N LEU A 581 -8.59 -10.91 19.20
CA LEU A 581 -7.59 -9.93 18.76
C LEU A 581 -8.22 -8.85 17.85
N SER A 582 -9.05 -9.25 16.89
CA SER A 582 -9.74 -8.33 15.98
C SER A 582 -10.75 -7.46 16.71
N ARG A 583 -11.58 -8.03 17.60
CA ARG A 583 -12.57 -7.29 18.41
C ARG A 583 -11.90 -6.26 19.32
N SER A 584 -10.84 -6.63 20.00
CA SER A 584 -10.11 -5.72 20.90
C SER A 584 -9.50 -4.56 20.12
N LEU A 585 -8.81 -4.84 19.03
CA LEU A 585 -8.18 -3.83 18.18
C LEU A 585 -9.18 -2.83 17.61
N TYR A 586 -10.31 -3.33 17.11
CA TYR A 586 -11.40 -2.52 16.60
C TYR A 586 -11.91 -1.51 17.65
N ASN A 587 -12.05 -1.93 18.90
CA ASN A 587 -12.45 -1.06 19.99
C ASN A 587 -11.34 -0.10 20.41
N TYR A 588 -10.08 -0.55 20.47
CA TYR A 588 -8.94 0.31 20.81
C TYR A 588 -8.74 1.43 19.79
N MET A 589 -8.90 1.17 18.50
CA MET A 589 -8.89 2.23 17.46
C MET A 589 -9.98 3.29 17.68
N ARG A 590 -11.05 2.96 18.39
CA ARG A 590 -12.14 3.86 18.78
C ARG A 590 -11.92 4.55 20.13
N GLY A 591 -10.82 4.25 20.80
CA GLY A 591 -10.50 4.82 22.11
C GLY A 591 -11.36 4.24 23.26
N VAL A 592 -11.92 3.03 23.09
CA VAL A 592 -12.79 2.39 24.08
C VAL A 592 -12.25 1.01 24.50
N GLY A 593 -12.67 0.57 25.69
CA GLY A 593 -12.38 -0.78 26.20
C GLY A 593 -10.97 -0.96 26.79
N PHE A 594 -10.23 0.13 27.05
CA PHE A 594 -8.89 0.05 27.65
C PHE A 594 -8.93 -0.42 29.11
N ASP A 595 -10.04 -0.25 29.80
CA ASP A 595 -10.28 -0.65 31.18
C ASP A 595 -10.85 -2.08 31.31
N LEU A 596 -11.22 -2.70 30.18
CA LEU A 596 -11.77 -4.06 30.19
C LEU A 596 -10.66 -5.10 30.38
N PRO A 597 -10.89 -6.14 31.22
CA PRO A 597 -10.01 -7.30 31.26
C PRO A 597 -9.88 -7.95 29.88
N LEU A 598 -8.68 -8.32 29.45
CA LEU A 598 -8.43 -8.91 28.13
C LEU A 598 -9.32 -10.12 27.83
N GLN A 599 -9.64 -10.95 28.86
CA GLN A 599 -10.54 -12.11 28.72
C GLN A 599 -11.91 -11.75 28.12
N LYS A 600 -12.38 -10.51 28.25
CA LYS A 600 -13.68 -10.07 27.71
C LYS A 600 -13.73 -10.02 26.18
N TRP A 601 -12.58 -9.98 25.55
CA TRP A 601 -12.48 -9.98 24.09
C TRP A 601 -12.59 -11.38 23.49
N PHE A 602 -12.31 -12.43 24.27
CA PHE A 602 -12.18 -13.81 23.78
C PHE A 602 -13.35 -14.69 24.22
N ASP A 603 -13.79 -15.54 23.30
CA ASP A 603 -14.80 -16.58 23.56
C ASP A 603 -14.17 -17.81 24.21
N CYS A 604 -12.85 -18.04 24.04
CA CYS A 604 -12.06 -19.06 24.70
C CYS A 604 -11.41 -18.53 25.98
N LYS A 605 -10.94 -19.44 26.83
CA LYS A 605 -10.20 -19.08 28.04
C LYS A 605 -8.75 -18.74 27.68
N ILE A 606 -8.30 -17.55 28.06
CA ILE A 606 -6.92 -17.10 27.87
C ILE A 606 -6.16 -16.99 29.21
N PRO A 607 -4.83 -17.09 29.22
CA PRO A 607 -4.03 -16.78 30.41
C PRO A 607 -4.13 -15.30 30.79
N ALA A 608 -3.84 -14.99 32.06
CA ALA A 608 -3.68 -13.59 32.46
C ALA A 608 -2.38 -13.02 31.86
N THR A 609 -2.39 -11.74 31.50
CA THR A 609 -1.16 -11.08 31.02
C THR A 609 -0.10 -11.00 32.12
N THR A 610 1.16 -11.13 31.73
CA THR A 610 2.33 -10.92 32.60
C THR A 610 2.89 -9.49 32.48
N ILE A 611 2.40 -8.71 31.55
CA ILE A 611 2.85 -7.33 31.29
C ILE A 611 2.33 -6.40 32.41
N PRO A 612 3.23 -5.70 33.12
CA PRO A 612 2.81 -4.83 34.20
C PRO A 612 2.08 -3.57 33.66
N PRO A 613 1.23 -2.95 34.48
CA PRO A 613 0.66 -1.64 34.17
C PRO A 613 1.77 -0.61 33.90
N ARG A 614 1.57 0.26 32.90
CA ARG A 614 2.53 1.29 32.48
C ARG A 614 3.86 0.78 31.91
N PHE A 615 3.91 -0.47 31.49
CA PHE A 615 5.11 -1.07 30.87
C PHE A 615 5.59 -0.27 29.67
N VAL A 616 4.68 0.06 28.75
CA VAL A 616 4.96 0.87 27.54
C VAL A 616 5.38 2.30 27.91
N ALA A 617 4.73 2.91 28.90
CA ALA A 617 5.10 4.26 29.35
C ALA A 617 6.55 4.31 29.89
N HIS A 618 6.98 3.33 30.67
CA HIS A 618 8.35 3.26 31.18
C HIS A 618 9.38 3.07 30.06
N MET A 619 9.06 2.29 29.01
CA MET A 619 9.96 2.12 27.87
C MET A 619 10.11 3.41 27.03
N ALA A 620 9.08 4.26 27.03
CA ALA A 620 9.10 5.52 26.30
C ALA A 620 9.89 6.63 27.01
N GLU A 621 10.18 6.49 28.32
CA GLU A 621 10.98 7.45 29.08
C GLU A 621 12.41 7.49 28.50
N GLU A 622 12.78 8.67 27.97
CA GLU A 622 14.11 8.90 27.37
C GLU A 622 15.18 9.19 28.39
N GLN A 623 16.33 8.53 28.25
CA GLN A 623 17.61 9.00 28.73
C GLN A 623 18.55 9.18 27.53
N GLU A 624 18.45 10.31 26.80
CA GLU A 624 19.48 10.60 25.80
C GLU A 624 20.73 11.15 26.50
N PRO A 625 21.90 10.50 26.34
CA PRO A 625 23.15 11.04 26.83
C PRO A 625 23.52 12.29 26.01
N VAL A 626 23.65 13.42 26.68
CA VAL A 626 23.99 14.75 26.11
C VAL A 626 25.31 14.71 25.31
N GLU A 627 26.24 13.84 25.65
CA GLU A 627 27.58 13.74 25.05
C GLU A 627 27.61 13.36 23.55
N LYS A 628 26.53 12.78 23.00
CA LYS A 628 26.49 12.38 21.58
C LYS A 628 25.94 13.45 20.62
N LEU A 629 25.57 14.61 21.14
CA LEU A 629 24.95 15.68 20.32
C LEU A 629 25.97 16.54 19.56
N HIS A 630 27.23 16.65 20.04
CA HIS A 630 28.21 17.61 19.56
C HIS A 630 28.58 17.47 18.07
N ALA A 631 28.59 16.26 17.53
CA ALA A 631 28.94 16.00 16.13
C ALA A 631 27.71 16.04 15.16
N ARG A 632 26.53 16.50 15.64
CA ARG A 632 25.33 16.55 14.80
C ARG A 632 25.20 17.89 14.08
N ARG A 633 24.83 17.83 12.80
CA ARG A 633 24.47 19.03 12.02
C ARG A 633 23.13 19.58 12.50
N LEU A 634 23.09 20.90 12.64
CA LEU A 634 21.86 21.63 13.04
C LEU A 634 21.12 22.12 11.80
N TYR A 635 19.77 22.01 11.86
CA TYR A 635 18.88 22.61 10.87
C TYR A 635 17.78 23.38 11.58
N TRP A 636 17.61 24.67 11.22
CA TRP A 636 16.58 25.53 11.76
C TRP A 636 15.26 25.34 11.01
N LEU A 637 14.22 24.87 11.70
CA LEU A 637 12.89 24.67 11.17
C LEU A 637 11.87 25.71 11.69
N GLY A 638 12.32 26.68 12.48
CA GLY A 638 11.47 27.61 13.23
C GLY A 638 10.95 28.83 12.46
N GLY A 639 11.16 28.88 11.14
CA GLY A 639 10.72 30.00 10.31
C GLY A 639 11.73 31.16 10.22
N ARG A 640 11.26 32.34 9.78
CA ARG A 640 12.12 33.49 9.53
C ARG A 640 12.55 34.16 10.84
N VAL A 641 13.80 34.59 10.90
CA VAL A 641 14.40 35.28 12.04
C VAL A 641 14.78 36.68 11.61
N GLU A 642 14.41 37.70 12.41
CA GLU A 642 14.73 39.09 12.13
C GLU A 642 15.24 39.79 13.39
N LEU A 643 16.12 40.76 13.20
CA LEU A 643 16.48 41.72 14.25
C LEU A 643 15.42 42.85 14.28
N GLY A 644 14.69 42.94 15.37
CA GLY A 644 13.65 43.95 15.59
C GLY A 644 14.18 45.20 16.29
N PRO A 645 13.32 45.91 17.00
CA PRO A 645 13.66 47.22 17.62
C PRO A 645 14.80 47.14 18.64
N GLU A 646 15.66 48.11 18.56
CA GLU A 646 16.79 48.31 19.49
C GLU A 646 16.39 49.22 20.64
N SER A 647 16.98 49.02 21.80
CA SER A 647 16.79 49.92 22.94
C SER A 647 18.04 50.00 23.83
N VAL A 648 18.31 51.20 24.32
CA VAL A 648 19.38 51.43 25.32
C VAL A 648 18.70 51.95 26.61
N LYS A 649 18.80 51.17 27.69
CA LYS A 649 18.34 51.61 29.03
C LYS A 649 19.45 51.45 30.03
N LYS A 650 19.76 52.56 30.76
CA LYS A 650 20.82 52.59 31.78
C LYS A 650 22.16 52.01 31.27
N GLY A 651 22.56 52.40 30.05
CA GLY A 651 23.80 51.94 29.42
C GLY A 651 23.82 50.47 28.91
N LYS A 652 22.71 49.74 29.01
CA LYS A 652 22.55 48.37 28.49
C LYS A 652 21.87 48.40 27.13
N TYR A 653 22.61 47.94 26.10
CA TYR A 653 22.10 47.78 24.75
C TYR A 653 21.36 46.45 24.61
N SER A 654 20.17 46.48 24.07
CA SER A 654 19.33 45.29 23.82
C SER A 654 18.55 45.41 22.52
N ILE A 655 18.39 44.27 21.84
CA ILE A 655 17.64 44.09 20.59
C ILE A 655 16.52 43.07 20.85
N VAL A 656 15.40 43.23 20.17
CA VAL A 656 14.33 42.25 20.13
C VAL A 656 14.62 41.31 18.95
N LEU A 657 14.84 40.01 19.20
CA LEU A 657 14.89 39.00 18.16
C LEU A 657 13.45 38.56 17.85
N LEU A 658 13.04 38.70 16.59
CA LEU A 658 11.71 38.31 16.13
C LEU A 658 11.83 36.94 15.42
N LEU A 659 11.01 36.00 15.86
CA LEU A 659 10.90 34.66 15.26
C LEU A 659 9.50 34.55 14.65
N HIS A 660 9.42 34.55 13.32
CA HIS A 660 8.16 34.45 12.58
C HIS A 660 7.93 32.99 12.15
N THR A 661 7.01 32.31 12.80
CA THR A 661 6.54 30.99 12.37
C THR A 661 5.19 31.13 11.64
N ASN A 662 4.73 30.08 10.96
CA ASN A 662 3.47 30.15 10.21
C ASN A 662 2.24 30.47 11.07
N ASN A 663 2.30 30.18 12.38
CA ASN A 663 1.14 30.32 13.28
C ASN A 663 1.34 31.36 14.41
N ARG A 664 2.54 31.87 14.60
CA ARG A 664 2.81 32.86 15.65
C ARG A 664 4.11 33.63 15.39
N GLU A 665 4.17 34.83 15.98
CA GLU A 665 5.38 35.59 16.16
C GLU A 665 5.84 35.50 17.62
N MET A 666 7.14 35.33 17.83
CA MET A 666 7.75 35.44 19.15
C MET A 666 8.77 36.56 19.15
N ALA A 667 8.66 37.44 20.11
CA ALA A 667 9.58 38.56 20.33
C ALA A 667 10.43 38.30 21.59
N ILE A 668 11.71 38.11 21.44
CA ILE A 668 12.63 37.80 22.53
C ILE A 668 13.59 38.97 22.71
N LYS A 669 13.46 39.69 23.78
CA LYS A 669 14.37 40.81 24.12
C LYS A 669 15.64 40.23 24.76
N MET A 670 16.80 40.55 24.16
CA MET A 670 18.10 40.08 24.65
C MET A 670 19.18 41.17 24.49
N ARG A 671 20.40 40.95 25.01
CA ARG A 671 21.56 41.82 24.75
C ARG A 671 21.84 41.88 23.25
N GLY A 672 22.29 43.04 22.76
CA GLY A 672 22.49 43.26 21.32
C GLY A 672 23.50 42.34 20.70
N ASP A 673 24.63 42.09 21.35
CA ASP A 673 25.66 41.13 20.91
C ASP A 673 25.09 39.70 20.78
N TRP A 674 24.29 39.25 21.73
CA TRP A 674 23.63 37.97 21.68
C TRP A 674 22.57 37.87 20.58
N ALA A 675 21.80 38.97 20.38
CA ALA A 675 20.79 38.97 19.32
C ALA A 675 21.44 38.82 17.93
N HIS A 676 22.53 39.52 17.69
CA HIS A 676 23.31 39.37 16.44
C HIS A 676 23.89 37.96 16.29
N PHE A 677 24.53 37.45 17.32
CA PHE A 677 25.11 36.10 17.30
C PHE A 677 24.06 35.02 17.01
N ILE A 678 22.90 35.05 17.72
CA ILE A 678 21.84 34.07 17.51
C ILE A 678 21.24 34.24 16.13
N HIS A 679 20.97 35.47 15.68
CA HIS A 679 20.43 35.73 14.34
C HIS A 679 21.34 35.15 13.26
N GLU A 680 22.64 35.46 13.27
CA GLU A 680 23.64 34.97 12.31
C GLU A 680 23.74 33.43 12.36
N SER A 681 23.77 32.85 13.57
CA SER A 681 23.84 31.39 13.75
C SER A 681 22.62 30.70 13.18
N LEU A 682 21.39 31.21 13.42
CA LEU A 682 20.16 30.64 12.90
C LEU A 682 20.07 30.75 11.36
N MET A 683 20.58 31.84 10.79
CA MET A 683 20.69 31.98 9.34
C MET A 683 21.64 30.94 8.72
N GLN A 684 22.72 30.58 9.41
CA GLN A 684 23.69 29.59 8.92
C GLN A 684 23.27 28.15 9.09
N VAL A 685 22.25 27.87 9.91
CA VAL A 685 21.68 26.53 10.05
C VAL A 685 20.31 26.40 9.36
N GLY A 686 19.93 27.36 8.50
CA GLY A 686 18.74 27.26 7.66
C GLY A 686 18.81 26.01 6.75
N VAL A 687 17.64 25.50 6.31
CA VAL A 687 17.59 24.35 5.40
C VAL A 687 18.29 24.59 4.06
N ASP A 688 18.41 25.86 3.65
CA ASP A 688 19.12 26.33 2.45
C ASP A 688 20.64 26.51 2.67
N ALA A 689 21.15 26.33 3.90
CA ALA A 689 22.55 26.54 4.22
C ALA A 689 23.45 25.50 3.52
N VAL A 690 24.49 25.96 2.84
CA VAL A 690 25.43 25.11 2.10
C VAL A 690 26.28 24.26 3.07
N ASN A 691 26.65 24.82 4.21
CA ASN A 691 27.44 24.17 5.24
C ASN A 691 26.80 24.44 6.62
N PRO A 692 25.78 23.73 7.02
CA PRO A 692 25.16 23.91 8.33
C PRO A 692 26.16 23.55 9.45
N TYR A 693 26.15 24.35 10.50
CA TYR A 693 27.01 24.13 11.66
C TYR A 693 26.79 22.78 12.33
N LEU A 694 27.88 22.23 12.86
CA LEU A 694 27.80 21.23 13.92
C LEU A 694 27.43 21.91 15.25
N LEU A 695 26.84 21.20 16.16
CA LEU A 695 26.51 21.74 17.48
C LEU A 695 27.79 22.19 18.24
N GLU A 696 28.90 21.49 18.06
CA GLU A 696 30.20 21.90 18.62
C GLU A 696 30.72 23.22 18.06
N ASP A 697 30.48 23.52 16.77
CA ASP A 697 30.88 24.79 16.17
C ASP A 697 30.06 25.95 16.75
N PHE A 698 28.76 25.71 17.00
CA PHE A 698 27.91 26.68 17.68
C PHE A 698 28.42 26.98 19.09
N SER A 699 28.81 25.93 19.83
CA SER A 699 29.36 26.09 21.18
C SER A 699 30.71 26.85 21.19
N ARG A 700 31.60 26.57 20.22
CA ARG A 700 32.90 27.27 20.09
C ARG A 700 32.76 28.75 19.72
N ASN A 701 31.81 29.06 18.84
CA ASN A 701 31.57 30.47 18.45
C ASN A 701 30.87 31.26 19.57
N TYR A 702 30.37 30.59 20.59
CA TYR A 702 29.74 31.17 21.77
C TYR A 702 30.76 31.61 22.84
N GLU A 703 31.90 30.89 22.98
CA GLU A 703 32.99 31.24 23.90
C GLU A 703 33.79 32.45 23.37
#